data_c08c0a97e575022af9e8e5b84c40534c
#
_entry.id   c08c0a97e575022af9e8e5b84c40534c
#
_cell.length_a   1.000
_cell.length_b   1.000
_cell.length_c   1.000
_cell.angle_alpha   90.00
_cell.angle_beta   90.00
_cell.angle_gamma   90.00
#
_symmetry.space_group_name_H-M   'P 1'
#
loop_
_entity.id
_entity.type
_entity.pdbx_description
1 polymer ?
#
loop_
_entity_poly.entity_id
_entity_poly.type
_entity_poly.pdbx_seq_one_letter_code
_entity_poly.pdbx_strand_id
1 'polypeptide(L)'
;MIFHRIFFLFCVLSAGLASGGVSLSDVAHPAATAAAQLLQSRLGDAVGARFVLSSRADAADGYSVSRADGVYVITAGRPRGFLYAAGEPELWRDVGATPFVRKAPFKTRLLMYGKSVHSVAEWIAATGANAVQLSGSGTSEQVAACHAADVEAYAFLYGCDPMKWGASACEAYLAAHPTARGVDPGRSWEKGVMCPSDPATAAFFRAKIRALATAANADGVVVTLWDTFGLYCQCTRCKKSGLNQFAAEIAVCVKWFEEALKPLGKKLIVRTWSSGAPHFLRDEWVHAPGYASADEAIATWGQAFAASDPKTVFQTKVYNADCQPNPPFSLLLGRAKGRTEFAEWQIAGQTVGLQWLPASVVDHTAATMRRAAKLVGADGGVALYTGGYNCSGYEALDDIANSVNVYAWRRLSWNPDEDVDAIWRDWATKVYGAKAGAKVAAALRLSERATAASFSPLGLGAPTESRFAGSVSRREDLLRYTNRQYLPEGKAALAPTRENVARVVAEKDAALAQTDEMLRLVKDAAPQMDAAQAQELLLRIGWLRTHLVVSRALDGALWRLRYLRAEGQLGRTDEKVFGEIERDFETVRRESPNLFKHDADLKSSGYCGAVGDREILLRSPLPLMRDIESEARKVVERFAGPAGAKNGKISP
;
A
#
# COMPACT_ATOMS: atom_id res chain seq x y z
N MET A 1 26.08 7.26 -20.84
CA MET A 1 27.24 6.33 -20.69
C MET A 1 26.95 5.39 -19.51
N ILE A 2 25.92 4.55 -19.63
CA ILE A 2 25.64 3.44 -18.70
C ILE A 2 24.95 2.35 -19.55
N PHE A 3 25.75 1.59 -20.27
CA PHE A 3 25.35 0.33 -20.88
C PHE A 3 26.59 -0.54 -20.77
N HIS A 4 26.65 -1.42 -19.79
CA HIS A 4 27.49 -2.62 -19.75
C HIS A 4 27.44 -3.22 -18.34
N ARG A 5 26.40 -3.98 -18.05
CA ARG A 5 26.41 -5.04 -17.03
C ARG A 5 25.21 -5.98 -17.22
N ILE A 6 25.13 -6.64 -18.37
CA ILE A 6 24.31 -7.85 -18.52
C ILE A 6 25.06 -8.75 -19.51
N PHE A 7 25.25 -9.97 -19.13
CA PHE A 7 25.90 -11.09 -19.79
C PHE A 7 27.27 -11.46 -19.20
N PHE A 8 27.20 -12.14 -18.05
CA PHE A 8 28.16 -13.22 -17.74
C PHE A 8 27.54 -14.07 -16.64
N LEU A 9 26.88 -15.14 -16.97
CA LEU A 9 26.70 -16.27 -16.07
C LEU A 9 26.24 -17.51 -16.83
N PHE A 10 27.16 -18.25 -17.37
CA PHE A 10 27.08 -19.70 -17.51
C PHE A 10 28.50 -20.20 -17.66
N CYS A 11 29.12 -20.54 -16.57
CA CYS A 11 30.18 -21.55 -16.55
C CYS A 11 30.29 -22.12 -15.15
N VAL A 12 29.98 -23.38 -15.05
CA VAL A 12 30.14 -24.27 -13.93
C VAL A 12 31.59 -24.31 -13.52
N LEU A 13 31.84 -24.22 -12.22
CA LEU A 13 33.09 -24.65 -11.64
C LEU A 13 32.81 -25.58 -10.46
N SER A 14 32.88 -26.89 -10.73
CA SER A 14 33.24 -27.88 -9.74
C SER A 14 34.72 -27.76 -9.48
N ALA A 15 35.13 -27.07 -8.42
CA ALA A 15 36.44 -27.11 -7.86
C ALA A 15 36.33 -27.10 -6.34
N GLY A 16 36.91 -28.10 -5.70
CA GLY A 16 36.93 -28.23 -4.26
C GLY A 16 37.50 -26.99 -3.59
N LEU A 17 36.74 -26.41 -2.71
CA LEU A 17 37.16 -25.28 -1.90
C LEU A 17 37.68 -25.75 -0.54
N ALA A 18 38.97 -25.67 -0.39
CA ALA A 18 39.61 -25.50 0.91
C ALA A 18 39.48 -24.01 1.29
N SER A 19 38.93 -23.74 2.49
CA SER A 19 38.72 -22.45 3.16
C SER A 19 37.55 -21.56 2.70
N GLY A 20 36.49 -21.59 3.47
CA GLY A 20 35.58 -20.47 3.64
C GLY A 20 34.67 -20.10 2.44
N GLY A 21 33.86 -21.04 1.91
CA GLY A 21 32.88 -20.75 0.86
C GLY A 21 31.56 -21.46 1.09
N VAL A 22 30.46 -20.94 0.49
CA VAL A 22 29.18 -21.63 0.51
C VAL A 22 29.23 -22.83 -0.44
N SER A 23 29.10 -24.04 0.09
CA SER A 23 29.07 -25.28 -0.69
C SER A 23 27.63 -25.64 -1.08
N LEU A 24 27.41 -25.79 -2.39
CA LEU A 24 26.11 -26.21 -2.98
C LEU A 24 26.07 -27.72 -3.23
N SER A 25 26.92 -28.52 -2.59
CA SER A 25 27.26 -29.89 -3.00
C SER A 25 26.08 -30.83 -3.24
N ASP A 26 24.89 -30.56 -2.67
CA ASP A 26 23.77 -31.50 -2.69
C ASP A 26 22.46 -30.93 -3.29
N VAL A 27 22.43 -29.67 -3.77
CA VAL A 27 21.21 -29.02 -4.25
C VAL A 27 21.41 -28.31 -5.58
N ALA A 28 21.10 -29.02 -6.68
CA ALA A 28 21.12 -28.44 -8.03
C ALA A 28 19.82 -27.67 -8.33
N HIS A 29 19.65 -26.48 -7.74
CA HIS A 29 18.47 -25.65 -7.97
C HIS A 29 18.84 -24.14 -8.02
N PRO A 30 18.29 -23.34 -8.96
CA PRO A 30 18.61 -21.90 -9.08
C PRO A 30 18.41 -21.10 -7.79
N ALA A 31 17.36 -21.40 -7.01
CA ALA A 31 17.12 -20.75 -5.72
C ALA A 31 18.24 -20.98 -4.70
N ALA A 32 18.86 -22.18 -4.69
CA ALA A 32 19.99 -22.47 -3.82
C ALA A 32 21.24 -21.68 -4.25
N THR A 33 21.48 -21.58 -5.55
CA THR A 33 22.57 -20.76 -6.10
C THR A 33 22.41 -19.28 -5.74
N ALA A 34 21.23 -18.72 -5.93
CA ALA A 34 20.92 -17.34 -5.56
C ALA A 34 21.05 -17.10 -4.04
N ALA A 35 20.60 -18.06 -3.22
CA ALA A 35 20.74 -18.00 -1.77
C ALA A 35 22.20 -18.01 -1.33
N ALA A 36 23.06 -18.81 -1.98
CA ALA A 36 24.49 -18.86 -1.70
C ALA A 36 25.17 -17.51 -1.99
N GLN A 37 24.87 -16.91 -3.13
CA GLN A 37 25.37 -15.58 -3.49
C GLN A 37 24.93 -14.50 -2.49
N LEU A 38 23.67 -14.52 -2.08
CA LEU A 38 23.14 -13.60 -1.08
C LEU A 38 23.80 -13.79 0.29
N LEU A 39 24.02 -15.04 0.72
CA LEU A 39 24.72 -15.32 1.98
C LEU A 39 26.16 -14.85 1.95
N GLN A 40 26.88 -15.14 0.87
CA GLN A 40 28.27 -14.71 0.70
C GLN A 40 28.39 -13.18 0.74
N SER A 41 27.48 -12.46 0.07
CA SER A 41 27.46 -10.99 0.12
C SER A 41 27.18 -10.41 1.51
N ARG A 42 26.43 -11.14 2.36
CA ARG A 42 26.00 -10.68 3.69
C ARG A 42 26.92 -11.09 4.83
N LEU A 43 27.51 -12.26 4.74
CA LEU A 43 28.34 -12.85 5.79
C LEU A 43 29.85 -12.78 5.48
N GLY A 44 30.22 -12.46 4.23
CA GLY A 44 31.59 -12.45 3.74
C GLY A 44 32.11 -13.84 3.39
N ASP A 45 33.30 -13.88 2.73
CA ASP A 45 33.91 -15.11 2.18
C ASP A 45 34.46 -16.08 3.25
N ALA A 46 34.60 -15.60 4.49
CA ALA A 46 35.16 -16.40 5.59
C ALA A 46 34.16 -17.37 6.23
N VAL A 47 32.87 -17.28 5.85
CA VAL A 47 31.79 -18.06 6.45
C VAL A 47 31.44 -19.26 5.56
N GLY A 48 31.67 -20.46 6.05
CA GLY A 48 31.24 -21.70 5.39
C GLY A 48 29.74 -21.98 5.64
N ALA A 49 28.99 -22.29 4.58
CA ALA A 49 27.64 -22.77 4.70
C ALA A 49 27.39 -23.96 3.74
N ARG A 50 26.59 -24.92 4.19
CA ARG A 50 26.13 -26.08 3.39
C ARG A 50 24.61 -26.13 3.36
N PHE A 51 24.04 -26.33 2.19
CA PHE A 51 22.61 -26.49 1.97
C PHE A 51 22.19 -27.96 1.92
N VAL A 52 21.09 -28.29 2.59
CA VAL A 52 20.52 -29.64 2.64
C VAL A 52 19.02 -29.59 2.39
N LEU A 53 18.54 -30.31 1.37
CA LEU A 53 17.10 -30.51 1.19
C LEU A 53 16.63 -31.68 2.05
N SER A 54 15.55 -31.45 2.80
CA SER A 54 14.93 -32.47 3.64
C SER A 54 13.60 -32.93 3.04
N SER A 55 13.39 -34.23 2.97
CA SER A 55 12.12 -34.84 2.52
C SER A 55 11.04 -34.86 3.61
N ARG A 56 11.30 -34.37 4.83
CA ARG A 56 10.32 -34.37 5.92
C ARG A 56 9.20 -33.37 5.64
N ALA A 57 7.96 -33.81 5.71
CA ALA A 57 6.77 -33.02 5.38
C ALA A 57 6.56 -31.77 6.28
N ASP A 58 7.06 -31.82 7.50
CA ASP A 58 6.98 -30.72 8.47
C ASP A 58 7.92 -29.54 8.15
N ALA A 59 8.87 -29.72 7.23
CA ALA A 59 9.73 -28.66 6.72
C ALA A 59 9.24 -28.01 5.41
N ALA A 60 8.01 -28.29 4.97
CA ALA A 60 7.52 -27.94 3.62
C ALA A 60 7.64 -26.44 3.26
N ASP A 61 7.49 -25.51 4.23
CA ASP A 61 7.66 -24.08 3.98
C ASP A 61 8.34 -23.38 5.17
N GLY A 62 9.60 -23.75 5.36
CA GLY A 62 10.46 -23.23 6.43
C GLY A 62 11.89 -23.64 6.23
N TYR A 63 12.73 -23.36 7.21
CA TYR A 63 14.11 -23.77 7.24
C TYR A 63 14.63 -23.95 8.68
N SER A 64 15.74 -24.67 8.82
CA SER A 64 16.49 -24.71 10.06
C SER A 64 17.97 -24.47 9.79
N VAL A 65 18.66 -23.90 10.77
CA VAL A 65 20.10 -23.67 10.72
C VAL A 65 20.73 -24.30 11.95
N SER A 66 21.78 -25.10 11.74
CA SER A 66 22.65 -25.63 12.78
C SER A 66 24.10 -25.29 12.44
N ARG A 67 24.99 -25.51 13.37
CA ARG A 67 26.43 -25.34 13.15
C ARG A 67 27.14 -26.68 13.41
N ALA A 68 27.92 -27.16 12.42
CA ALA A 68 28.71 -28.37 12.52
C ALA A 68 30.09 -28.09 11.94
N ASP A 69 31.16 -28.42 12.71
CA ASP A 69 32.53 -28.24 12.29
C ASP A 69 32.89 -26.83 11.79
N GLY A 70 32.31 -25.81 12.44
CA GLY A 70 32.51 -24.42 12.05
C GLY A 70 31.65 -23.94 10.85
N VAL A 71 30.95 -24.85 10.18
CA VAL A 71 30.14 -24.59 8.99
C VAL A 71 28.65 -24.49 9.38
N TYR A 72 27.91 -23.54 8.81
CA TYR A 72 26.48 -23.50 8.94
C TYR A 72 25.83 -24.58 8.04
N VAL A 73 24.93 -25.36 8.60
CA VAL A 73 24.13 -26.34 7.86
C VAL A 73 22.71 -25.80 7.79
N ILE A 74 22.29 -25.37 6.60
CA ILE A 74 20.96 -24.82 6.35
C ILE A 74 20.12 -25.91 5.70
N THR A 75 19.08 -26.37 6.42
CA THR A 75 18.16 -27.41 5.97
C THR A 75 16.81 -26.81 5.64
N ALA A 76 16.26 -27.15 4.47
CA ALA A 76 14.95 -26.69 4.05
C ALA A 76 14.14 -27.81 3.37
N GLY A 77 12.82 -27.77 3.44
CA GLY A 77 11.93 -28.72 2.76
C GLY A 77 11.75 -28.39 1.28
N ARG A 78 12.04 -27.14 0.89
CA ARG A 78 11.96 -26.65 -0.48
C ARG A 78 13.12 -25.71 -0.79
N PRO A 79 13.56 -25.61 -2.06
CA PRO A 79 14.69 -24.75 -2.45
C PRO A 79 14.53 -23.27 -2.02
N ARG A 80 13.32 -22.70 -2.06
CA ARG A 80 13.05 -21.34 -1.57
C ARG A 80 13.39 -21.14 -0.09
N GLY A 81 13.38 -22.18 0.72
CA GLY A 81 13.78 -22.11 2.13
C GLY A 81 15.22 -21.63 2.34
N PHE A 82 16.11 -21.87 1.38
CA PHE A 82 17.47 -21.31 1.41
C PHE A 82 17.46 -19.79 1.19
N LEU A 83 16.61 -19.29 0.29
CA LEU A 83 16.41 -17.84 0.13
C LEU A 83 15.87 -17.20 1.41
N TYR A 84 14.98 -17.90 2.11
CA TYR A 84 14.49 -17.44 3.41
C TYR A 84 15.60 -17.31 4.43
N ALA A 85 16.43 -18.34 4.58
CA ALA A 85 17.59 -18.30 5.48
C ALA A 85 18.56 -17.17 5.09
N ALA A 86 18.86 -17.04 3.80
CA ALA A 86 19.75 -16.00 3.30
C ALA A 86 19.19 -14.58 3.53
N GLY A 87 17.88 -14.44 3.68
CA GLY A 87 17.21 -13.17 3.92
C GLY A 87 17.37 -12.60 5.32
N GLU A 88 17.66 -13.44 6.33
CA GLU A 88 17.68 -13.04 7.75
C GLU A 88 18.84 -13.68 8.55
N PRO A 89 20.10 -13.57 8.07
CA PRO A 89 21.24 -14.18 8.76
C PRO A 89 21.43 -13.61 10.17
N GLU A 90 20.99 -12.41 10.45
CA GLU A 90 21.01 -11.77 11.75
C GLU A 90 20.25 -12.56 12.83
N LEU A 91 19.29 -13.41 12.46
CA LEU A 91 18.52 -14.22 13.41
C LEU A 91 19.23 -15.52 13.82
N TRP A 92 20.12 -16.03 13.00
CA TRP A 92 20.70 -17.36 13.19
C TRP A 92 22.23 -17.43 13.15
N ARG A 93 22.91 -16.35 12.77
CA ARG A 93 24.40 -16.34 12.69
C ARG A 93 25.07 -16.73 14.00
N ASP A 94 24.42 -16.47 15.14
CA ASP A 94 24.93 -16.81 16.46
C ASP A 94 24.34 -18.14 16.99
N VAL A 95 23.87 -19.02 16.08
CA VAL A 95 23.31 -20.33 16.45
C VAL A 95 24.35 -21.18 17.16
N GLY A 96 23.98 -21.68 18.36
CA GLY A 96 24.78 -22.56 19.18
C GLY A 96 24.49 -24.06 18.92
N ALA A 97 24.50 -24.86 19.98
CA ALA A 97 24.23 -26.29 19.91
C ALA A 97 22.79 -26.64 19.52
N THR A 98 21.82 -25.77 19.87
CA THR A 98 20.41 -25.97 19.50
C THR A 98 20.16 -25.36 18.12
N PRO A 99 19.61 -26.10 17.15
CA PRO A 99 19.26 -25.57 15.84
C PRO A 99 18.26 -24.42 15.94
N PHE A 100 18.51 -23.37 15.15
CA PHE A 100 17.49 -22.36 14.88
C PHE A 100 16.45 -22.94 13.90
N VAL A 101 15.17 -22.79 14.18
CA VAL A 101 14.09 -23.30 13.32
C VAL A 101 13.09 -22.19 13.01
N ARG A 102 12.75 -22.03 11.75
CA ARG A 102 11.78 -21.06 11.26
C ARG A 102 10.71 -21.78 10.45
N LYS A 103 9.46 -21.64 10.83
CA LYS A 103 8.31 -22.22 10.13
C LYS A 103 7.26 -21.14 9.92
N ALA A 104 6.77 -21.02 8.69
CA ALA A 104 5.73 -20.05 8.37
C ALA A 104 4.36 -20.48 8.91
N PRO A 105 3.63 -19.59 9.58
CA PRO A 105 2.29 -19.86 10.10
C PRO A 105 1.20 -19.82 9.02
N PHE A 106 1.46 -19.16 7.89
CA PHE A 106 0.51 -19.02 6.79
C PHE A 106 0.91 -19.89 5.60
N LYS A 107 -0.07 -20.56 5.00
CA LYS A 107 0.14 -21.40 3.81
C LYS A 107 0.65 -20.59 2.62
N THR A 108 0.13 -19.38 2.43
CA THR A 108 0.53 -18.49 1.33
C THR A 108 1.00 -17.15 1.86
N ARG A 109 2.12 -16.67 1.33
CA ARG A 109 2.66 -15.32 1.52
C ARG A 109 2.91 -14.74 0.14
N LEU A 110 1.96 -13.93 -0.33
CA LEU A 110 1.93 -13.36 -1.67
C LEU A 110 2.64 -12.01 -1.68
N LEU A 111 3.61 -11.84 -2.56
CA LEU A 111 4.23 -10.56 -2.87
C LEU A 111 3.60 -9.97 -4.13
N MET A 112 3.11 -8.75 -4.06
CA MET A 112 2.70 -7.99 -5.24
C MET A 112 3.95 -7.29 -5.81
N TYR A 113 4.55 -7.93 -6.83
CA TYR A 113 5.81 -7.51 -7.43
C TYR A 113 5.57 -6.54 -8.59
N GLY A 114 6.17 -5.36 -8.47
CA GLY A 114 6.15 -4.35 -9.53
C GLY A 114 7.41 -4.39 -10.40
N LYS A 115 7.71 -3.29 -11.05
CA LYS A 115 9.02 -3.06 -11.68
C LYS A 115 10.02 -2.78 -10.56
N SER A 116 11.10 -3.55 -10.51
CA SER A 116 12.17 -3.41 -9.53
C SER A 116 13.52 -3.65 -10.19
N VAL A 117 14.57 -3.04 -9.66
CA VAL A 117 15.97 -3.34 -10.02
C VAL A 117 16.43 -4.63 -9.34
N HIS A 118 15.78 -5.05 -8.26
CA HIS A 118 16.06 -6.28 -7.54
C HIS A 118 15.43 -7.49 -8.24
N SER A 119 16.13 -8.60 -8.21
CA SER A 119 15.66 -9.88 -8.72
C SER A 119 14.50 -10.44 -7.86
N VAL A 120 13.73 -11.36 -8.42
CA VAL A 120 12.70 -12.11 -7.67
C VAL A 120 13.34 -12.82 -6.46
N ALA A 121 14.52 -13.41 -6.60
CA ALA A 121 15.22 -14.09 -5.50
C ALA A 121 15.55 -13.15 -4.33
N GLU A 122 16.01 -11.93 -4.62
CA GLU A 122 16.26 -10.89 -3.58
C GLU A 122 14.98 -10.49 -2.87
N TRP A 123 13.89 -10.32 -3.61
CA TRP A 123 12.59 -10.03 -3.01
C TRP A 123 12.06 -11.19 -2.16
N ILE A 124 12.21 -12.44 -2.61
CA ILE A 124 11.83 -13.62 -1.81
C ILE A 124 12.69 -13.70 -0.55
N ALA A 125 13.99 -13.46 -0.67
CA ALA A 125 14.86 -13.38 0.49
C ALA A 125 14.45 -12.27 1.46
N ALA A 126 14.07 -11.10 0.97
CA ALA A 126 13.66 -9.96 1.80
C ALA A 126 12.29 -10.11 2.44
N THR A 127 11.34 -10.78 1.79
CA THR A 127 9.95 -10.87 2.25
C THR A 127 9.57 -12.23 2.81
N GLY A 128 10.28 -13.29 2.45
CA GLY A 128 9.89 -14.66 2.78
C GLY A 128 8.62 -15.13 2.06
N ALA A 129 8.25 -14.49 0.94
CA ALA A 129 7.08 -14.86 0.15
C ALA A 129 7.26 -16.22 -0.55
N ASN A 130 6.16 -16.92 -0.84
CA ASN A 130 6.12 -18.17 -1.60
C ASN A 130 5.24 -18.08 -2.84
N ALA A 131 4.68 -16.91 -3.10
CA ALA A 131 3.90 -16.60 -4.28
C ALA A 131 4.15 -15.15 -4.71
N VAL A 132 4.08 -14.86 -6.01
CA VAL A 132 4.33 -13.54 -6.58
C VAL A 132 3.19 -13.16 -7.52
N GLN A 133 2.58 -12.01 -7.28
CA GLN A 133 1.69 -11.36 -8.25
C GLN A 133 2.51 -10.45 -9.15
N LEU A 134 2.49 -10.72 -10.44
CA LEU A 134 3.18 -9.92 -11.46
C LEU A 134 2.39 -8.66 -11.83
N SER A 135 3.03 -7.70 -12.45
CA SER A 135 2.35 -6.55 -13.02
C SER A 135 1.69 -6.94 -14.35
N GLY A 136 0.38 -6.76 -14.48
CA GLY A 136 -0.39 -7.19 -15.63
C GLY A 136 -0.31 -8.70 -15.86
N SER A 137 -0.33 -9.14 -17.12
CA SER A 137 -0.21 -10.57 -17.47
C SER A 137 1.16 -11.16 -17.15
N GLY A 138 2.15 -10.31 -16.84
CA GLY A 138 3.54 -10.72 -16.72
C GLY A 138 4.17 -11.06 -18.09
N THR A 139 5.45 -11.42 -18.06
CA THR A 139 6.18 -12.01 -19.20
C THR A 139 6.61 -13.44 -18.86
N SER A 140 6.93 -14.23 -19.89
CA SER A 140 7.43 -15.60 -19.67
C SER A 140 8.74 -15.60 -18.86
N GLU A 141 9.60 -14.59 -19.03
CA GLU A 141 10.83 -14.43 -18.27
C GLU A 141 10.55 -14.15 -16.78
N GLN A 142 9.55 -13.32 -16.50
CA GLN A 142 9.14 -13.03 -15.11
C GLN A 142 8.56 -14.29 -14.42
N VAL A 143 7.75 -15.07 -15.13
CA VAL A 143 7.23 -16.36 -14.62
C VAL A 143 8.39 -17.34 -14.42
N ALA A 144 9.32 -17.44 -15.39
CA ALA A 144 10.49 -18.30 -15.24
C ALA A 144 11.37 -17.88 -14.05
N ALA A 145 11.54 -16.57 -13.79
CA ALA A 145 12.27 -16.08 -12.63
C ALA A 145 11.58 -16.46 -11.31
N CYS A 146 10.24 -16.44 -11.26
CA CYS A 146 9.49 -16.92 -10.09
C CYS A 146 9.71 -18.42 -9.88
N HIS A 147 9.60 -19.22 -10.92
CA HIS A 147 9.83 -20.66 -10.84
C HIS A 147 11.29 -21.00 -10.49
N ALA A 148 12.26 -20.21 -10.99
CA ALA A 148 13.67 -20.35 -10.59
C ALA A 148 13.89 -20.03 -9.09
N ALA A 149 13.07 -19.18 -8.49
CA ALA A 149 13.04 -18.94 -7.05
C ALA A 149 12.17 -19.95 -6.26
N ASP A 150 11.61 -20.97 -6.90
CA ASP A 150 10.69 -21.97 -6.34
C ASP A 150 9.41 -21.35 -5.77
N VAL A 151 8.86 -20.31 -6.43
CA VAL A 151 7.61 -19.64 -6.03
C VAL A 151 6.58 -19.64 -7.14
N GLU A 152 5.29 -19.60 -6.76
CA GLU A 152 4.20 -19.50 -7.73
C GLU A 152 4.10 -18.09 -8.32
N ALA A 153 3.77 -17.98 -9.60
CA ALA A 153 3.56 -16.75 -10.32
C ALA A 153 2.08 -16.53 -10.67
N TYR A 154 1.56 -15.36 -10.35
CA TYR A 154 0.18 -14.98 -10.66
C TYR A 154 0.16 -13.76 -11.58
N ALA A 155 -0.58 -13.84 -12.68
CA ALA A 155 -0.91 -12.68 -13.50
C ALA A 155 -1.88 -11.77 -12.75
N PHE A 156 -1.74 -10.45 -12.89
CA PHE A 156 -2.69 -9.49 -12.33
C PHE A 156 -3.61 -8.94 -13.40
N LEU A 157 -4.91 -9.03 -13.17
CA LEU A 157 -5.90 -8.53 -14.11
C LEU A 157 -6.84 -7.53 -13.42
N TYR A 158 -7.19 -6.47 -14.17
CA TYR A 158 -8.36 -5.67 -13.85
C TYR A 158 -9.57 -6.36 -14.49
N GLY A 159 -10.46 -6.88 -13.67
CA GLY A 159 -11.48 -7.81 -14.05
C GLY A 159 -12.44 -7.40 -15.16
N CYS A 160 -13.65 -7.03 -14.81
CA CYS A 160 -14.70 -6.69 -15.79
C CYS A 160 -14.75 -5.19 -16.11
N ASP A 161 -13.63 -4.49 -16.05
CA ASP A 161 -13.54 -3.07 -16.39
C ASP A 161 -13.19 -2.88 -17.88
N PRO A 162 -14.16 -2.51 -18.75
CA PRO A 162 -13.92 -2.35 -20.17
C PRO A 162 -12.83 -1.33 -20.49
N MET A 163 -12.68 -0.29 -19.64
CA MET A 163 -11.67 0.76 -19.82
C MET A 163 -10.24 0.23 -19.66
N LYS A 164 -10.04 -0.71 -18.76
CA LYS A 164 -8.72 -1.34 -18.51
C LYS A 164 -8.35 -2.38 -19.55
N TRP A 165 -9.31 -2.91 -20.30
CA TRP A 165 -9.09 -3.90 -21.37
C TRP A 165 -8.90 -3.26 -22.75
N GLY A 166 -8.95 -1.94 -22.82
CA GLY A 166 -8.86 -1.15 -24.04
C GLY A 166 -10.24 -0.78 -24.59
N ALA A 167 -10.60 0.49 -24.47
CA ALA A 167 -11.89 1.01 -24.94
C ALA A 167 -12.15 0.68 -26.41
N SER A 168 -11.12 0.76 -27.27
CA SER A 168 -11.21 0.43 -28.70
C SER A 168 -11.55 -1.05 -28.95
N ALA A 169 -10.99 -1.98 -28.17
CA ALA A 169 -11.28 -3.40 -28.29
C ALA A 169 -12.73 -3.73 -27.89
N CYS A 170 -13.22 -3.09 -26.82
CA CYS A 170 -14.60 -3.20 -26.39
C CYS A 170 -15.56 -2.62 -27.40
N GLU A 171 -15.27 -1.44 -27.97
CA GLU A 171 -16.11 -0.81 -29.01
C GLU A 171 -16.16 -1.63 -30.30
N ALA A 172 -15.02 -2.19 -30.76
CA ALA A 172 -14.99 -3.07 -31.91
C ALA A 172 -15.84 -4.34 -31.69
N TYR A 173 -15.77 -4.91 -30.48
CA TYR A 173 -16.60 -6.07 -30.14
C TYR A 173 -18.08 -5.71 -30.08
N LEU A 174 -18.44 -4.57 -29.49
CA LEU A 174 -19.83 -4.08 -29.41
C LEU A 174 -20.41 -3.72 -30.79
N ALA A 175 -19.58 -3.29 -31.72
CA ALA A 175 -20.00 -3.07 -33.11
C ALA A 175 -20.39 -4.40 -33.79
N ALA A 176 -19.66 -5.48 -33.51
CA ALA A 176 -19.98 -6.82 -34.03
C ALA A 176 -21.12 -7.51 -33.25
N HIS A 177 -21.35 -7.12 -32.00
CA HIS A 177 -22.36 -7.70 -31.10
C HIS A 177 -23.25 -6.60 -30.47
N PRO A 178 -24.12 -5.94 -31.26
CA PRO A 178 -24.90 -4.78 -30.79
C PRO A 178 -25.79 -5.07 -29.56
N THR A 179 -26.27 -6.30 -29.41
CA THR A 179 -27.10 -6.74 -28.27
C THR A 179 -26.33 -6.78 -26.94
N ALA A 180 -25.00 -6.89 -27.02
CA ALA A 180 -24.14 -6.84 -25.83
C ALA A 180 -23.90 -5.42 -25.31
N ARG A 181 -24.30 -4.39 -26.06
CA ARG A 181 -24.21 -3.01 -25.60
C ARG A 181 -25.14 -2.79 -24.40
N GLY A 182 -24.57 -2.34 -23.31
CA GLY A 182 -25.31 -2.00 -22.09
C GLY A 182 -25.93 -0.62 -22.15
N VAL A 183 -26.84 -0.36 -21.20
CA VAL A 183 -27.39 0.97 -20.96
C VAL A 183 -26.61 1.62 -19.83
N ASP A 184 -25.94 2.73 -20.14
CA ASP A 184 -25.15 3.50 -19.17
C ASP A 184 -26.05 4.04 -18.05
N PRO A 185 -25.68 3.94 -16.78
CA PRO A 185 -26.38 4.57 -15.66
C PRO A 185 -26.18 6.10 -15.58
N GLY A 186 -25.59 6.75 -16.57
CA GLY A 186 -25.36 8.20 -16.60
C GLY A 186 -23.94 8.65 -16.28
N ARG A 187 -22.98 7.76 -16.44
CA ARG A 187 -21.54 8.05 -16.27
C ARG A 187 -20.95 8.58 -17.57
N SER A 188 -20.88 9.91 -17.70
CA SER A 188 -20.51 10.60 -18.96
C SER A 188 -19.10 10.32 -19.48
N TRP A 189 -18.22 9.71 -18.68
CA TRP A 189 -16.83 9.43 -19.02
C TRP A 189 -16.57 7.96 -19.39
N GLU A 190 -17.53 7.07 -19.20
CA GLU A 190 -17.38 5.65 -19.57
C GLU A 190 -18.08 5.36 -20.89
N LYS A 191 -17.27 5.06 -21.88
CA LYS A 191 -17.73 4.54 -23.18
C LYS A 191 -17.67 3.01 -23.14
N GLY A 192 -18.60 2.35 -23.81
CA GLY A 192 -18.54 0.91 -24.02
C GLY A 192 -19.08 0.06 -22.86
N VAL A 193 -20.09 0.51 -22.13
CA VAL A 193 -20.78 -0.32 -21.13
C VAL A 193 -21.30 -1.60 -21.81
N MET A 194 -20.91 -2.75 -21.27
CA MET A 194 -21.37 -4.07 -21.72
C MET A 194 -22.48 -4.59 -20.83
N CYS A 195 -23.45 -5.27 -21.43
CA CYS A 195 -24.60 -5.81 -20.71
C CYS A 195 -24.25 -7.17 -20.07
N PRO A 196 -24.19 -7.31 -18.74
CA PRO A 196 -23.85 -8.59 -18.09
C PRO A 196 -24.92 -9.68 -18.31
N SER A 197 -26.15 -9.31 -18.70
CA SER A 197 -27.21 -10.26 -19.08
C SER A 197 -27.07 -10.78 -20.51
N ASP A 198 -26.14 -10.28 -21.31
CA ASP A 198 -25.94 -10.74 -22.68
C ASP A 198 -24.86 -11.83 -22.74
N PRO A 199 -25.16 -13.02 -23.33
CA PRO A 199 -24.18 -14.10 -23.46
C PRO A 199 -22.88 -13.70 -24.17
N ALA A 200 -22.96 -12.77 -25.14
CA ALA A 200 -21.79 -12.27 -25.85
C ALA A 200 -20.83 -11.51 -24.90
N THR A 201 -21.35 -10.76 -23.92
CA THR A 201 -20.53 -10.13 -22.88
C THR A 201 -19.72 -11.18 -22.11
N ALA A 202 -20.39 -12.24 -21.63
CA ALA A 202 -19.70 -13.31 -20.91
C ALA A 202 -18.68 -14.03 -21.79
N ALA A 203 -18.98 -14.25 -23.07
CA ALA A 203 -18.06 -14.85 -24.03
C ALA A 203 -16.82 -13.98 -24.24
N PHE A 204 -17.00 -12.67 -24.40
CA PHE A 204 -15.92 -11.68 -24.53
C PHE A 204 -14.96 -11.74 -23.33
N PHE A 205 -15.49 -11.60 -22.10
CA PHE A 205 -14.64 -11.60 -20.90
C PHE A 205 -13.94 -12.93 -20.71
N ARG A 206 -14.62 -14.08 -20.85
CA ARG A 206 -13.99 -15.40 -20.75
C ARG A 206 -12.86 -15.61 -21.77
N ALA A 207 -13.04 -15.16 -23.00
CA ALA A 207 -11.99 -15.24 -24.03
C ALA A 207 -10.77 -14.39 -23.64
N LYS A 208 -10.99 -13.17 -23.21
CA LYS A 208 -9.92 -12.25 -22.75
C LYS A 208 -9.18 -12.79 -21.52
N ILE A 209 -9.91 -13.25 -20.51
CA ILE A 209 -9.32 -13.85 -19.31
C ILE A 209 -8.42 -15.02 -19.68
N ARG A 210 -8.90 -15.95 -20.55
CA ARG A 210 -8.09 -17.08 -21.01
C ARG A 210 -6.84 -16.62 -21.73
N ALA A 211 -6.96 -15.69 -22.67
CA ALA A 211 -5.82 -15.18 -23.42
C ALA A 211 -4.74 -14.59 -22.50
N LEU A 212 -5.14 -13.78 -21.52
CA LEU A 212 -4.20 -13.17 -20.59
C LEU A 212 -3.61 -14.16 -19.59
N ALA A 213 -4.41 -15.10 -19.10
CA ALA A 213 -3.94 -16.14 -18.18
C ALA A 213 -2.96 -17.12 -18.83
N THR A 214 -2.99 -17.27 -20.17
CA THR A 214 -2.09 -18.16 -20.91
C THR A 214 -0.88 -17.44 -21.50
N ALA A 215 -0.92 -16.11 -21.63
CA ALA A 215 0.11 -15.33 -22.33
C ALA A 215 1.53 -15.55 -21.79
N ALA A 216 1.71 -15.57 -20.46
CA ALA A 216 3.00 -15.81 -19.81
C ALA A 216 3.06 -17.18 -19.09
N ASN A 217 2.02 -18.00 -19.21
CA ASN A 217 1.90 -19.29 -18.52
C ASN A 217 2.00 -19.24 -16.99
N ALA A 218 1.49 -18.17 -16.36
CA ALA A 218 1.43 -18.03 -14.91
C ALA A 218 0.59 -19.15 -14.26
N ASP A 219 0.85 -19.46 -12.98
CA ASP A 219 0.15 -20.53 -12.23
C ASP A 219 -1.30 -20.18 -11.91
N GLY A 220 -1.63 -18.88 -11.88
CA GLY A 220 -2.96 -18.39 -11.59
C GLY A 220 -3.14 -16.92 -11.94
N VAL A 221 -4.25 -16.37 -11.49
CA VAL A 221 -4.65 -14.99 -11.71
C VAL A 221 -5.07 -14.37 -10.38
N VAL A 222 -4.56 -13.17 -10.11
CA VAL A 222 -5.10 -12.25 -9.12
C VAL A 222 -5.94 -11.21 -9.86
N VAL A 223 -7.20 -11.05 -9.49
CA VAL A 223 -8.09 -10.08 -10.13
C VAL A 223 -8.59 -9.03 -9.15
N THR A 224 -8.51 -7.77 -9.53
CA THR A 224 -9.35 -6.70 -9.01
C THR A 224 -10.50 -6.52 -9.99
N LEU A 225 -11.73 -6.79 -9.58
CA LEU A 225 -12.86 -6.81 -10.51
C LEU A 225 -13.06 -5.44 -11.17
N TRP A 226 -12.93 -4.38 -10.39
CA TRP A 226 -12.93 -2.99 -10.86
C TRP A 226 -11.94 -2.17 -10.04
N ASP A 227 -11.39 -1.15 -10.68
CA ASP A 227 -10.61 -0.16 -9.95
C ASP A 227 -11.53 0.96 -9.43
N THR A 228 -12.58 1.27 -10.18
CA THR A 228 -13.53 2.32 -9.84
C THR A 228 -14.99 1.88 -9.92
N PHE A 229 -15.44 1.19 -10.97
CA PHE A 229 -16.87 0.93 -11.21
C PHE A 229 -17.11 -0.41 -11.89
N GLY A 230 -18.26 -0.99 -11.62
CA GLY A 230 -18.77 -2.16 -12.32
C GLY A 230 -19.44 -1.83 -13.67
N LEU A 231 -20.03 -2.84 -14.31
CA LEU A 231 -20.72 -2.68 -15.59
C LEU A 231 -22.03 -1.90 -15.43
N TYR A 232 -22.77 -2.12 -14.37
CA TYR A 232 -23.99 -1.38 -13.97
C TYR A 232 -24.99 -1.14 -15.09
N CYS A 233 -25.19 -2.11 -15.96
CA CYS A 233 -26.13 -1.97 -17.06
C CYS A 233 -27.55 -1.77 -16.57
N GLN A 234 -28.20 -0.69 -17.01
CA GLN A 234 -29.58 -0.32 -16.64
C GLN A 234 -30.63 -0.79 -17.65
N CYS A 235 -30.31 -1.71 -18.55
CA CYS A 235 -31.27 -2.24 -19.49
C CYS A 235 -32.36 -3.09 -18.82
N THR A 236 -33.50 -3.27 -19.53
CA THR A 236 -34.65 -4.04 -19.03
C THR A 236 -34.27 -5.49 -18.65
N ARG A 237 -33.35 -6.14 -19.39
CA ARG A 237 -32.89 -7.50 -19.07
C ARG A 237 -32.15 -7.54 -17.72
N CYS A 238 -31.21 -6.58 -17.51
CA CYS A 238 -30.45 -6.51 -16.27
C CYS A 238 -31.36 -6.17 -15.07
N LYS A 239 -32.32 -5.26 -15.24
CA LYS A 239 -33.31 -4.95 -14.20
C LYS A 239 -34.18 -6.16 -13.85
N LYS A 240 -34.61 -6.92 -14.85
CA LYS A 240 -35.41 -8.14 -14.65
C LYS A 240 -34.65 -9.25 -13.97
N SER A 241 -33.36 -9.42 -14.28
CA SER A 241 -32.48 -10.45 -13.70
C SER A 241 -31.77 -10.02 -12.41
N GLY A 242 -31.93 -8.77 -11.95
CA GLY A 242 -31.23 -8.23 -10.81
C GLY A 242 -29.75 -7.87 -11.09
N LEU A 243 -29.26 -8.06 -12.31
CA LEU A 243 -27.87 -7.75 -12.68
C LEU A 243 -27.56 -6.25 -12.82
N ASN A 244 -28.56 -5.41 -12.62
CA ASN A 244 -28.37 -3.98 -12.38
C ASN A 244 -28.02 -3.68 -10.92
N GLN A 245 -27.92 -4.71 -10.08
CA GLN A 245 -27.48 -4.64 -8.69
C GLN A 245 -26.02 -5.04 -8.57
N PHE A 246 -25.27 -4.29 -7.80
CA PHE A 246 -23.83 -4.49 -7.65
C PHE A 246 -23.46 -5.90 -7.14
N ALA A 247 -24.22 -6.40 -6.17
CA ALA A 247 -23.99 -7.73 -5.60
C ALA A 247 -24.08 -8.85 -6.64
N ALA A 248 -25.13 -8.85 -7.45
CA ALA A 248 -25.33 -9.85 -8.49
C ALA A 248 -24.27 -9.76 -9.59
N GLU A 249 -23.85 -8.54 -9.93
CA GLU A 249 -22.80 -8.33 -10.92
C GLU A 249 -21.44 -8.85 -10.45
N ILE A 250 -21.06 -8.60 -9.18
CA ILE A 250 -19.84 -9.17 -8.60
C ILE A 250 -19.83 -10.70 -8.74
N ALA A 251 -20.91 -11.35 -8.32
CA ALA A 251 -21.02 -12.81 -8.37
C ALA A 251 -20.89 -13.36 -9.81
N VAL A 252 -21.52 -12.69 -10.78
CA VAL A 252 -21.42 -13.08 -12.20
C VAL A 252 -20.02 -12.88 -12.74
N CYS A 253 -19.35 -11.78 -12.42
CA CYS A 253 -17.95 -11.55 -12.85
C CYS A 253 -16.99 -12.57 -12.26
N VAL A 254 -17.09 -12.90 -10.97
CA VAL A 254 -16.30 -13.97 -10.35
C VAL A 254 -16.51 -15.30 -11.10
N LYS A 255 -17.76 -15.64 -11.41
CA LYS A 255 -18.09 -16.83 -12.17
C LYS A 255 -17.46 -16.88 -13.56
N TRP A 256 -17.38 -15.75 -14.28
CA TRP A 256 -16.69 -15.70 -15.57
C TRP A 256 -15.20 -16.01 -15.45
N PHE A 257 -14.55 -15.54 -14.39
CA PHE A 257 -13.15 -15.90 -14.08
C PHE A 257 -13.02 -17.39 -13.77
N GLU A 258 -13.87 -17.94 -12.94
CA GLU A 258 -13.87 -19.37 -12.61
C GLU A 258 -14.05 -20.24 -13.84
N GLU A 259 -15.06 -19.94 -14.67
CA GLU A 259 -15.35 -20.65 -15.93
C GLU A 259 -14.21 -20.54 -16.96
N ALA A 260 -13.50 -19.42 -16.97
CA ALA A 260 -12.38 -19.23 -17.87
C ALA A 260 -11.11 -19.97 -17.42
N LEU A 261 -10.83 -20.00 -16.11
CA LEU A 261 -9.57 -20.50 -15.55
C LEU A 261 -9.62 -21.99 -15.18
N LYS A 262 -10.76 -22.50 -14.77
CA LYS A 262 -10.93 -23.91 -14.36
C LYS A 262 -10.49 -24.93 -15.44
N PRO A 263 -10.84 -24.78 -16.73
CA PRO A 263 -10.38 -25.69 -17.79
C PRO A 263 -8.86 -25.63 -18.02
N LEU A 264 -8.20 -24.55 -17.58
CA LEU A 264 -6.77 -24.35 -17.69
C LEU A 264 -6.00 -24.84 -16.46
N GLY A 265 -6.72 -25.35 -15.44
CA GLY A 265 -6.12 -25.75 -14.16
C GLY A 265 -5.50 -24.61 -13.36
N LYS A 266 -5.84 -23.33 -13.67
CA LYS A 266 -5.23 -22.16 -13.06
C LYS A 266 -5.98 -21.71 -11.82
N LYS A 267 -5.24 -21.20 -10.82
CA LYS A 267 -5.77 -20.68 -9.55
C LYS A 267 -6.38 -19.29 -9.73
N LEU A 268 -7.41 -18.96 -8.94
CA LEU A 268 -8.04 -17.65 -8.91
C LEU A 268 -7.97 -17.03 -7.52
N ILE A 269 -7.47 -15.82 -7.46
CA ILE A 269 -7.50 -14.94 -6.28
C ILE A 269 -8.30 -13.68 -6.66
N VAL A 270 -9.41 -13.44 -5.96
CA VAL A 270 -10.27 -12.26 -6.16
C VAL A 270 -9.96 -11.24 -5.07
N ARG A 271 -9.44 -10.08 -5.46
CA ARG A 271 -9.28 -8.96 -4.52
C ARG A 271 -10.61 -8.27 -4.32
N THR A 272 -10.96 -8.02 -3.06
CA THR A 272 -12.17 -7.28 -2.69
C THR A 272 -11.95 -5.74 -2.74
N TRP A 273 -10.80 -5.30 -3.26
CA TRP A 273 -10.47 -3.88 -3.40
C TRP A 273 -11.41 -3.15 -4.34
N SER A 274 -11.63 -1.87 -4.07
CA SER A 274 -12.46 -0.91 -4.78
C SER A 274 -13.96 -1.27 -4.87
N SER A 275 -14.34 -2.20 -5.67
CA SER A 275 -15.73 -2.52 -5.94
C SER A 275 -16.52 -3.04 -4.74
N GLY A 276 -15.88 -3.24 -3.62
CA GLY A 276 -16.54 -3.78 -2.45
C GLY A 276 -15.89 -3.39 -1.16
N ALA A 277 -14.85 -2.59 -1.24
CA ALA A 277 -14.30 -2.08 0.00
C ALA A 277 -15.32 -1.15 0.65
N PRO A 278 -15.59 -1.32 1.96
CA PRO A 278 -16.57 -0.51 2.67
C PRO A 278 -16.32 1.01 2.62
N HIS A 279 -15.18 1.46 2.10
CA HIS A 279 -14.87 2.88 1.94
C HIS A 279 -15.55 3.56 0.74
N PHE A 280 -16.18 2.80 -0.15
CA PHE A 280 -17.03 3.37 -1.20
C PHE A 280 -18.51 3.45 -0.78
N LEU A 281 -18.76 3.67 0.48
CA LEU A 281 -20.09 4.04 0.96
C LEU A 281 -20.43 5.40 0.34
N ARG A 282 -21.34 5.39 -0.62
CA ARG A 282 -21.91 6.54 -1.33
C ARG A 282 -21.14 7.84 -1.12
N ASP A 283 -20.01 7.92 -1.73
CA ASP A 283 -19.29 9.16 -1.78
C ASP A 283 -19.69 9.87 -3.08
N GLU A 284 -20.10 11.11 -3.00
CA GLU A 284 -20.41 11.95 -4.17
C GLU A 284 -19.23 12.04 -5.14
N TRP A 285 -18.06 11.68 -4.66
CA TRP A 285 -16.82 11.69 -5.43
C TRP A 285 -16.71 10.55 -6.44
N VAL A 286 -17.31 9.44 -6.12
CA VAL A 286 -17.39 8.28 -6.99
C VAL A 286 -18.82 8.24 -7.48
N HIS A 287 -19.09 8.68 -8.69
CA HIS A 287 -20.43 8.68 -9.31
C HIS A 287 -21.02 7.27 -9.48
N ALA A 288 -20.60 6.34 -8.63
CA ALA A 288 -21.12 4.99 -8.56
C ALA A 288 -22.06 4.85 -7.37
N PRO A 289 -23.09 4.03 -7.47
CA PRO A 289 -23.88 3.63 -6.32
C PRO A 289 -22.95 2.85 -5.38
N GLY A 290 -22.35 3.54 -4.41
CA GLY A 290 -21.67 2.91 -3.29
C GLY A 290 -22.68 2.22 -2.39
N TYR A 291 -22.19 1.52 -1.39
CA TYR A 291 -23.03 0.92 -0.37
C TYR A 291 -23.66 1.99 0.52
N ALA A 292 -24.94 1.84 0.84
CA ALA A 292 -25.60 2.75 1.77
C ALA A 292 -25.15 2.53 3.22
N SER A 293 -24.59 1.35 3.51
CA SER A 293 -24.10 0.98 4.84
C SER A 293 -23.01 -0.08 4.77
N ALA A 294 -22.28 -0.26 5.89
CA ALA A 294 -21.35 -1.36 6.05
C ALA A 294 -22.02 -2.74 5.94
N ASP A 295 -23.25 -2.86 6.45
CA ASP A 295 -24.01 -4.12 6.39
C ASP A 295 -24.38 -4.48 4.95
N GLU A 296 -24.75 -3.49 4.12
CA GLU A 296 -25.00 -3.71 2.70
C GLU A 296 -23.73 -4.18 1.97
N ALA A 297 -22.57 -3.60 2.26
CA ALA A 297 -21.31 -4.03 1.68
C ALA A 297 -20.97 -5.47 2.08
N ILE A 298 -21.16 -5.82 3.35
CA ILE A 298 -20.94 -7.18 3.88
C ILE A 298 -21.91 -8.18 3.21
N ALA A 299 -23.19 -7.82 3.09
CA ALA A 299 -24.21 -8.66 2.46
C ALA A 299 -23.91 -8.87 0.97
N THR A 300 -23.47 -7.83 0.29
CA THR A 300 -23.10 -7.86 -1.13
C THR A 300 -21.95 -8.85 -1.39
N TRP A 301 -20.87 -8.71 -0.67
CA TRP A 301 -19.75 -9.62 -0.79
C TRP A 301 -20.07 -11.02 -0.27
N GLY A 302 -20.92 -11.13 0.75
CA GLY A 302 -21.45 -12.41 1.25
C GLY A 302 -22.13 -13.25 0.16
N GLN A 303 -22.89 -12.62 -0.74
CA GLN A 303 -23.48 -13.28 -1.89
C GLN A 303 -22.41 -13.78 -2.88
N ALA A 304 -21.40 -12.96 -3.18
CA ALA A 304 -20.31 -13.37 -4.05
C ALA A 304 -19.48 -14.52 -3.45
N PHE A 305 -19.19 -14.47 -2.15
CA PHE A 305 -18.50 -15.55 -1.44
C PHE A 305 -19.30 -16.86 -1.51
N ALA A 306 -20.60 -16.81 -1.26
CA ALA A 306 -21.47 -17.98 -1.28
C ALA A 306 -21.59 -18.59 -2.69
N ALA A 307 -21.65 -17.77 -3.73
CA ALA A 307 -21.82 -18.20 -5.11
C ALA A 307 -20.53 -18.71 -5.79
N SER A 308 -19.34 -18.40 -5.24
CA SER A 308 -18.05 -18.75 -5.84
C SER A 308 -17.67 -20.23 -5.64
N ASP A 309 -16.78 -20.76 -6.50
CA ASP A 309 -16.16 -22.09 -6.33
C ASP A 309 -15.41 -22.13 -4.97
N PRO A 310 -15.50 -23.23 -4.21
CA PRO A 310 -14.76 -23.38 -2.95
C PRO A 310 -13.24 -23.19 -3.05
N LYS A 311 -12.66 -23.35 -4.24
CA LYS A 311 -11.23 -23.14 -4.50
C LYS A 311 -10.86 -21.67 -4.78
N THR A 312 -11.84 -20.81 -5.00
CA THR A 312 -11.61 -19.37 -5.20
C THR A 312 -11.13 -18.77 -3.89
N VAL A 313 -10.00 -18.07 -3.96
CA VAL A 313 -9.40 -17.35 -2.84
C VAL A 313 -9.87 -15.90 -2.86
N PHE A 314 -10.19 -15.34 -1.70
CA PHE A 314 -10.50 -13.92 -1.58
C PHE A 314 -9.38 -13.17 -0.84
N GLN A 315 -8.90 -12.09 -1.44
CA GLN A 315 -7.85 -11.23 -0.90
C GLN A 315 -8.44 -9.90 -0.48
N THR A 316 -8.36 -9.59 0.80
CA THR A 316 -8.97 -8.41 1.39
C THR A 316 -7.92 -7.56 2.10
N LYS A 317 -7.87 -6.26 1.81
CA LYS A 317 -7.01 -5.33 2.56
C LYS A 317 -7.39 -5.32 4.04
N VAL A 318 -6.40 -5.31 4.92
CA VAL A 318 -6.62 -5.23 6.38
C VAL A 318 -7.16 -3.86 6.80
N TYR A 319 -6.94 -2.84 5.99
CA TYR A 319 -7.49 -1.48 6.15
C TYR A 319 -7.77 -0.85 4.78
N ASN A 320 -8.66 0.11 4.75
CA ASN A 320 -9.25 0.61 3.50
C ASN A 320 -8.42 1.64 2.74
N ALA A 321 -7.30 2.09 3.28
CA ALA A 321 -6.46 3.08 2.62
C ALA A 321 -5.01 2.63 2.57
N ASP A 322 -4.34 3.15 1.57
CA ASP A 322 -2.98 2.78 1.25
C ASP A 322 -2.00 3.33 2.29
N CYS A 323 -1.24 2.47 2.94
CA CYS A 323 -0.16 2.77 3.90
C CYS A 323 -0.49 3.77 5.03
N GLN A 324 -1.75 3.90 5.42
CA GLN A 324 -2.17 4.81 6.48
C GLN A 324 -2.62 4.01 7.72
N PRO A 325 -2.15 4.35 8.92
CA PRO A 325 -2.55 3.65 10.15
C PRO A 325 -3.94 4.04 10.64
N ASN A 326 -4.57 5.08 10.08
CA ASN A 326 -5.81 5.65 10.57
C ASN A 326 -7.10 4.95 10.09
N PRO A 327 -7.17 4.32 8.90
CA PRO A 327 -8.39 3.66 8.47
C PRO A 327 -8.78 2.53 9.42
N PRO A 328 -10.08 2.29 9.62
CA PRO A 328 -10.53 1.17 10.43
C PRO A 328 -10.12 -0.16 9.80
N PHE A 329 -9.95 -1.17 10.63
CA PHE A 329 -9.72 -2.54 10.19
C PHE A 329 -10.87 -3.03 9.32
N SER A 330 -10.56 -3.80 8.26
CA SER A 330 -11.53 -4.26 7.28
C SER A 330 -12.74 -4.95 7.92
N LEU A 331 -13.92 -4.59 7.44
CA LEU A 331 -15.18 -5.23 7.81
C LEU A 331 -15.44 -6.53 7.04
N LEU A 332 -14.72 -6.76 5.93
CA LEU A 332 -14.90 -7.94 5.07
C LEU A 332 -13.97 -9.10 5.44
N LEU A 333 -12.80 -8.81 6.01
CA LEU A 333 -11.83 -9.86 6.35
C LEU A 333 -12.42 -10.80 7.42
N GLY A 334 -12.32 -12.11 7.18
CA GLY A 334 -12.94 -13.16 8.01
C GLY A 334 -14.39 -13.45 7.65
N ARG A 335 -14.91 -12.88 6.55
CA ARG A 335 -16.32 -13.04 6.13
C ARG A 335 -16.53 -14.06 5.00
N ALA A 336 -15.50 -14.45 4.29
CA ALA A 336 -15.60 -15.43 3.20
C ALA A 336 -15.68 -16.88 3.74
N LYS A 337 -16.68 -17.17 4.56
CA LYS A 337 -16.86 -18.48 5.20
C LYS A 337 -16.80 -19.63 4.21
N GLY A 338 -15.99 -20.65 4.52
CA GLY A 338 -15.79 -21.81 3.65
C GLY A 338 -14.92 -21.53 2.42
N ARG A 339 -14.24 -20.40 2.38
CA ARG A 339 -13.25 -20.03 1.36
C ARG A 339 -11.93 -19.71 2.03
N THR A 340 -10.84 -19.87 1.29
CA THR A 340 -9.53 -19.37 1.72
C THR A 340 -9.49 -17.86 1.60
N GLU A 341 -9.05 -17.17 2.65
CA GLU A 341 -8.87 -15.73 2.65
C GLU A 341 -7.40 -15.34 2.76
N PHE A 342 -7.01 -14.27 2.07
CA PHE A 342 -5.74 -13.59 2.22
C PHE A 342 -5.96 -12.20 2.79
N ALA A 343 -5.18 -11.86 3.81
CA ALA A 343 -5.11 -10.50 4.36
C ALA A 343 -4.02 -9.72 3.62
N GLU A 344 -4.36 -8.53 3.07
CA GLU A 344 -3.44 -7.70 2.27
C GLU A 344 -3.00 -6.46 3.05
N TRP A 345 -1.69 -6.24 3.11
CA TRP A 345 -1.07 -5.00 3.59
C TRP A 345 -0.50 -4.20 2.45
N GLN A 346 -0.72 -2.90 2.49
CA GLN A 346 0.02 -1.93 1.72
C GLN A 346 0.90 -1.14 2.68
N ILE A 347 2.22 -1.19 2.49
CA ILE A 347 3.21 -0.69 3.43
C ILE A 347 3.99 0.53 2.94
N ALA A 348 3.67 1.02 1.75
CA ALA A 348 4.23 2.24 1.20
C ALA A 348 3.18 3.04 0.44
N GLY A 349 3.36 4.33 0.32
CA GLY A 349 2.48 5.21 -0.46
C GLY A 349 2.36 4.77 -1.91
N GLN A 350 1.14 4.76 -2.43
CA GLN A 350 0.88 4.34 -3.81
C GLN A 350 1.22 5.42 -4.81
N THR A 351 1.10 6.68 -4.42
CA THR A 351 1.25 7.85 -5.28
C THR A 351 2.33 8.79 -4.79
N VAL A 352 2.69 9.72 -5.67
CA VAL A 352 3.82 10.63 -5.53
C VAL A 352 3.88 11.31 -4.16
N GLY A 353 5.01 11.22 -3.52
CA GLY A 353 5.43 11.97 -2.35
C GLY A 353 5.39 11.19 -1.04
N LEU A 354 4.35 10.40 -0.75
CA LEU A 354 4.23 9.70 0.53
C LEU A 354 5.32 8.65 0.74
N GLN A 355 5.77 7.95 -0.30
CA GLN A 355 6.83 6.96 -0.20
C GLN A 355 8.21 7.57 0.07
N TRP A 356 8.39 8.86 -0.22
CA TRP A 356 9.65 9.57 0.06
C TRP A 356 9.73 10.13 1.48
N LEU A 357 8.62 10.19 2.18
CA LEU A 357 8.58 10.62 3.58
C LEU A 357 8.94 9.47 4.50
N PRO A 358 9.52 9.75 5.67
CA PRO A 358 9.54 8.77 6.73
C PRO A 358 8.10 8.43 7.11
N ALA A 359 7.66 7.23 6.82
CA ALA A 359 6.29 6.76 7.05
C ALA A 359 6.33 5.30 7.51
N SER A 360 6.82 5.07 8.72
CA SER A 360 6.79 3.74 9.29
C SER A 360 5.34 3.31 9.57
N VAL A 361 5.06 2.03 9.40
CA VAL A 361 3.77 1.40 9.74
C VAL A 361 4.00 0.09 10.51
N VAL A 362 5.11 0.02 11.23
CA VAL A 362 5.57 -1.22 11.91
C VAL A 362 4.63 -1.60 13.05
N ASP A 363 4.32 -0.65 13.94
CA ASP A 363 3.44 -0.89 15.09
C ASP A 363 2.01 -1.20 14.62
N HIS A 364 1.53 -0.48 13.60
CA HIS A 364 0.24 -0.75 12.96
C HIS A 364 0.20 -2.12 12.29
N THR A 365 1.26 -2.49 11.54
CA THR A 365 1.36 -3.81 10.90
C THR A 365 1.34 -4.93 11.95
N ALA A 366 2.05 -4.78 13.06
CA ALA A 366 2.06 -5.77 14.13
C ALA A 366 0.66 -5.95 14.75
N ALA A 367 -0.03 -4.86 15.07
CA ALA A 367 -1.37 -4.91 15.64
C ALA A 367 -2.38 -5.56 14.68
N THR A 368 -2.34 -5.20 13.39
CA THR A 368 -3.25 -5.73 12.37
C THR A 368 -2.89 -7.16 11.98
N MET A 369 -1.61 -7.57 11.99
CA MET A 369 -1.18 -8.92 11.69
C MET A 369 -1.69 -9.93 12.72
N ARG A 370 -1.57 -9.62 14.02
CA ARG A 370 -2.11 -10.47 15.09
C ARG A 370 -3.62 -10.68 14.95
N ARG A 371 -4.34 -9.64 14.56
CA ARG A 371 -5.80 -9.74 14.33
C ARG A 371 -6.12 -10.53 13.07
N ALA A 372 -5.44 -10.26 11.96
CA ALA A 372 -5.66 -10.93 10.69
C ALA A 372 -5.34 -12.43 10.77
N ALA A 373 -4.24 -12.80 11.45
CA ALA A 373 -3.85 -14.20 11.64
C ALA A 373 -4.96 -15.05 12.26
N LYS A 374 -5.70 -14.48 13.23
CA LYS A 374 -6.85 -15.15 13.86
C LYS A 374 -8.04 -15.33 12.92
N LEU A 375 -8.18 -14.45 11.92
CA LEU A 375 -9.31 -14.45 10.98
C LEU A 375 -9.07 -15.37 9.79
N VAL A 376 -7.86 -15.31 9.18
CA VAL A 376 -7.54 -16.10 7.99
C VAL A 376 -7.08 -17.53 8.32
N GLY A 377 -6.54 -17.75 9.52
CA GLY A 377 -6.06 -19.08 9.96
C GLY A 377 -4.80 -19.56 9.22
N ALA A 378 -4.36 -20.78 9.55
CA ALA A 378 -3.14 -21.36 8.98
C ALA A 378 -3.28 -21.74 7.49
N ASP A 379 -4.47 -22.12 7.04
CA ASP A 379 -4.76 -22.42 5.63
C ASP A 379 -4.94 -21.16 4.77
N GLY A 380 -5.03 -20.01 5.40
CA GLY A 380 -5.13 -18.71 4.77
C GLY A 380 -3.78 -18.16 4.31
N GLY A 381 -3.79 -16.91 3.91
CA GLY A 381 -2.60 -16.24 3.43
C GLY A 381 -2.49 -14.79 3.86
N VAL A 382 -1.31 -14.26 3.62
CA VAL A 382 -0.99 -12.84 3.77
C VAL A 382 -0.41 -12.33 2.46
N ALA A 383 -0.75 -11.10 2.11
CA ALA A 383 -0.27 -10.45 0.89
C ALA A 383 0.40 -9.12 1.21
N LEU A 384 1.53 -8.87 0.56
CA LEU A 384 2.29 -7.64 0.66
C LEU A 384 2.19 -6.85 -0.62
N TYR A 385 1.75 -5.60 -0.50
CA TYR A 385 1.85 -4.60 -1.54
C TYR A 385 2.85 -3.51 -1.12
N THR A 386 3.92 -3.37 -1.88
CA THR A 386 5.03 -2.47 -1.53
C THR A 386 4.84 -1.03 -1.97
N GLY A 387 3.79 -0.73 -2.73
CA GLY A 387 3.59 0.61 -3.29
C GLY A 387 4.42 0.88 -4.54
N GLY A 388 4.45 2.13 -5.00
CA GLY A 388 5.33 2.55 -6.09
C GLY A 388 4.75 2.45 -7.51
N TYR A 389 3.44 2.27 -7.66
CA TYR A 389 2.80 2.18 -8.98
C TYR A 389 3.09 3.37 -9.89
N ASN A 390 3.18 4.56 -9.32
CA ASN A 390 3.31 5.81 -10.04
C ASN A 390 4.65 6.51 -9.81
N CYS A 391 5.62 5.84 -9.16
CA CYS A 391 6.93 6.40 -8.87
C CYS A 391 8.00 5.56 -9.57
N SER A 392 8.42 6.01 -10.75
CA SER A 392 9.55 5.42 -11.43
C SER A 392 10.80 5.58 -10.55
N GLY A 393 11.47 4.46 -10.27
CA GLY A 393 12.72 4.45 -9.50
C GLY A 393 12.57 4.34 -7.98
N TYR A 394 11.36 4.19 -7.42
CA TYR A 394 11.23 3.86 -6.01
C TYR A 394 11.50 2.37 -5.75
N GLU A 395 12.46 2.08 -4.90
CA GLU A 395 12.82 0.73 -4.49
C GLU A 395 12.63 0.57 -2.98
N ALA A 396 11.57 -0.15 -2.59
CA ALA A 396 11.21 -0.29 -1.18
C ALA A 396 12.26 -1.03 -0.34
N LEU A 397 13.08 -1.88 -0.98
CA LEU A 397 14.16 -2.60 -0.29
C LEU A 397 15.36 -1.71 0.03
N ASP A 398 15.59 -0.67 -0.77
CA ASP A 398 16.72 0.25 -0.64
C ASP A 398 16.36 1.53 0.12
N ASP A 399 15.06 1.74 0.42
CA ASP A 399 14.61 2.93 1.12
C ASP A 399 15.13 2.95 2.56
N ILE A 400 16.05 3.85 2.85
CA ILE A 400 16.67 3.97 4.16
C ILE A 400 15.70 4.33 5.28
N ALA A 401 14.58 4.98 4.97
CA ALA A 401 13.57 5.34 5.98
C ALA A 401 12.46 4.30 6.11
N ASN A 402 12.02 3.69 4.99
CA ASN A 402 10.78 2.91 4.94
C ASN A 402 11.00 1.41 4.67
N SER A 403 12.22 0.95 4.34
CA SER A 403 12.49 -0.50 4.21
C SER A 403 12.21 -1.29 5.50
N VAL A 404 12.14 -0.60 6.64
CA VAL A 404 11.66 -1.20 7.90
C VAL A 404 10.27 -1.80 7.77
N ASN A 405 9.40 -1.23 6.93
CA ASN A 405 8.04 -1.75 6.73
C ASN A 405 8.06 -3.11 6.04
N VAL A 406 8.95 -3.30 5.04
CA VAL A 406 9.16 -4.61 4.38
C VAL A 406 9.75 -5.61 5.38
N TYR A 407 10.76 -5.18 6.13
CA TYR A 407 11.41 -6.00 7.14
C TYR A 407 10.44 -6.45 8.23
N ALA A 408 9.62 -5.52 8.74
CA ALA A 408 8.58 -5.81 9.73
C ALA A 408 7.51 -6.76 9.19
N TRP A 409 7.03 -6.54 7.96
CA TRP A 409 6.06 -7.45 7.35
C TRP A 409 6.63 -8.86 7.23
N ARG A 410 7.89 -9.00 6.79
CA ARG A 410 8.57 -10.30 6.79
C ARG A 410 8.54 -10.96 8.16
N ARG A 411 9.05 -10.27 9.18
CA ARG A 411 9.16 -10.79 10.55
C ARG A 411 7.80 -11.23 11.08
N LEU A 412 6.81 -10.38 10.93
CA LEU A 412 5.43 -10.58 11.44
C LEU A 412 4.64 -11.61 10.62
N SER A 413 4.87 -11.74 9.32
CA SER A 413 4.25 -12.80 8.51
C SER A 413 4.79 -14.20 8.84
N TRP A 414 5.93 -14.29 9.52
CA TRP A 414 6.54 -15.52 10.03
C TRP A 414 6.28 -15.75 11.52
N ASN A 415 6.07 -14.70 12.27
CA ASN A 415 5.66 -14.75 13.69
C ASN A 415 4.80 -13.52 14.00
N PRO A 416 3.46 -13.64 13.97
CA PRO A 416 2.56 -12.51 14.26
C PRO A 416 2.73 -11.89 15.65
N ASP A 417 3.28 -12.64 16.59
CA ASP A 417 3.51 -12.21 17.97
C ASP A 417 4.96 -11.77 18.24
N GLU A 418 5.73 -11.54 17.18
CA GLU A 418 7.12 -11.12 17.32
C GLU A 418 7.25 -9.77 18.01
N ASP A 419 8.33 -9.61 18.80
CA ASP A 419 8.62 -8.37 19.50
C ASP A 419 8.96 -7.24 18.54
N VAL A 420 8.14 -6.19 18.56
CA VAL A 420 8.30 -5.01 17.70
C VAL A 420 9.61 -4.27 17.99
N ASP A 421 10.04 -4.23 19.26
CA ASP A 421 11.30 -3.58 19.64
C ASP A 421 12.52 -4.35 19.08
N ALA A 422 12.42 -5.68 19.01
CA ALA A 422 13.44 -6.50 18.35
C ALA A 422 13.48 -6.24 16.83
N ILE A 423 12.31 -6.11 16.19
CA ILE A 423 12.22 -5.78 14.76
C ILE A 423 12.93 -4.45 14.47
N TRP A 424 12.63 -3.42 15.23
CA TRP A 424 13.24 -2.09 15.07
C TRP A 424 14.74 -2.11 15.30
N ARG A 425 15.19 -2.76 16.38
CA ARG A 425 16.61 -2.88 16.73
C ARG A 425 17.40 -3.60 15.65
N ASP A 426 16.92 -4.77 15.20
CA ASP A 426 17.62 -5.61 14.25
C ASP A 426 17.72 -4.94 12.88
N TRP A 427 16.63 -4.36 12.39
CA TRP A 427 16.62 -3.60 11.15
C TRP A 427 17.55 -2.39 11.19
N ALA A 428 17.46 -1.58 12.23
CA ALA A 428 18.26 -0.37 12.33
C ALA A 428 19.76 -0.68 12.50
N THR A 429 20.08 -1.75 13.21
CA THR A 429 21.47 -2.23 13.30
C THR A 429 22.01 -2.66 11.94
N LYS A 430 21.16 -3.33 11.14
CA LYS A 430 21.52 -3.77 9.78
C LYS A 430 21.76 -2.59 8.83
N VAL A 431 20.93 -1.56 8.90
CA VAL A 431 20.97 -0.43 7.95
C VAL A 431 21.96 0.64 8.37
N TYR A 432 22.04 0.96 9.67
CA TYR A 432 22.82 2.08 10.20
C TYR A 432 23.99 1.68 11.11
N GLY A 433 24.15 0.37 11.33
CA GLY A 433 25.17 -0.15 12.25
C GLY A 433 24.76 -0.02 13.74
N ALA A 434 25.45 -0.76 14.60
CA ALA A 434 25.10 -0.86 16.02
C ALA A 434 25.19 0.48 16.78
N LYS A 435 26.07 1.40 16.37
CA LYS A 435 26.29 2.68 17.07
C LYS A 435 25.19 3.69 16.81
N ALA A 436 24.72 3.83 15.57
CA ALA A 436 23.70 4.80 15.17
C ALA A 436 22.28 4.21 15.26
N GLY A 437 22.13 2.90 15.05
CA GLY A 437 20.86 2.22 14.81
C GLY A 437 19.79 2.51 15.87
N ALA A 438 20.14 2.44 17.16
CA ALA A 438 19.16 2.68 18.22
C ALA A 438 18.53 4.08 18.18
N LYS A 439 19.32 5.13 17.88
CA LYS A 439 18.82 6.51 17.77
C LYS A 439 17.97 6.70 16.52
N VAL A 440 18.42 6.14 15.40
CA VAL A 440 17.66 6.23 14.13
C VAL A 440 16.35 5.45 14.22
N ALA A 441 16.34 4.26 14.84
CA ALA A 441 15.12 3.52 15.12
C ALA A 441 14.12 4.34 15.95
N ALA A 442 14.60 4.94 17.04
CA ALA A 442 13.76 5.81 17.88
C ALA A 442 13.19 7.01 17.09
N ALA A 443 14.01 7.63 16.22
CA ALA A 443 13.55 8.71 15.35
C ALA A 443 12.47 8.26 14.37
N LEU A 444 12.75 7.19 13.59
CA LEU A 444 11.85 6.75 12.53
C LEU A 444 10.55 6.13 13.07
N ARG A 445 10.56 5.56 14.26
CA ARG A 445 9.32 5.08 14.92
C ARG A 445 8.32 6.21 15.18
N LEU A 446 8.79 7.44 15.44
CA LEU A 446 7.89 8.60 15.59
C LEU A 446 7.18 8.97 14.28
N SER A 447 7.73 8.56 13.12
CA SER A 447 7.18 8.93 11.82
C SER A 447 5.78 8.37 11.57
N GLU A 448 5.40 7.23 12.15
CA GLU A 448 4.06 6.64 11.99
C GLU A 448 2.97 7.65 12.37
N ARG A 449 3.09 8.27 13.53
CA ARG A 449 2.11 9.26 14.00
C ARG A 449 2.30 10.62 13.34
N ALA A 450 3.52 11.08 13.19
CA ALA A 450 3.81 12.39 12.62
C ALA A 450 3.33 12.49 11.15
N THR A 451 3.62 11.47 10.34
CA THR A 451 3.18 11.44 8.94
C THR A 451 1.68 11.24 8.84
N ALA A 452 1.08 10.35 9.63
CA ALA A 452 -0.37 10.20 9.67
C ALA A 452 -1.08 11.51 10.03
N ALA A 453 -0.63 12.20 11.07
CA ALA A 453 -1.18 13.49 11.46
C ALA A 453 -1.00 14.57 10.38
N SER A 454 0.09 14.54 9.61
CA SER A 454 0.34 15.52 8.55
C SER A 454 -0.75 15.50 7.47
N PHE A 455 -1.28 14.32 7.14
CA PHE A 455 -2.21 14.14 6.03
C PHE A 455 -3.65 13.87 6.47
N SER A 456 -3.85 13.32 7.65
CA SER A 456 -5.14 12.78 8.12
C SER A 456 -5.54 13.37 9.48
N PRO A 457 -6.02 14.62 9.53
CA PRO A 457 -6.38 15.28 10.78
C PRO A 457 -7.43 14.46 11.54
N LEU A 458 -7.20 14.24 12.83
CA LEU A 458 -8.02 13.41 13.73
C LEU A 458 -8.25 11.99 13.17
N GLY A 459 -7.32 11.48 12.39
CA GLY A 459 -7.45 10.20 11.70
C GLY A 459 -8.47 10.17 10.57
N LEU A 460 -8.97 11.31 10.14
CA LEU A 460 -9.87 11.46 9.01
C LEU A 460 -9.09 11.61 7.71
N GLY A 461 -9.61 10.99 6.67
CA GLY A 461 -8.95 11.01 5.37
C GLY A 461 -7.83 9.97 5.27
N ALA A 462 -7.53 9.57 4.06
CA ALA A 462 -6.40 8.72 3.72
C ALA A 462 -5.89 9.15 2.35
N PRO A 463 -5.22 10.28 2.26
CA PRO A 463 -4.66 10.71 1.00
C PRO A 463 -3.61 9.70 0.56
N THR A 464 -3.66 9.32 -0.70
CA THR A 464 -2.68 8.44 -1.32
C THR A 464 -1.46 9.21 -1.82
N GLU A 465 -1.50 10.55 -1.77
CA GLU A 465 -0.48 11.45 -2.28
C GLU A 465 -0.19 12.60 -1.30
N SER A 466 0.98 13.20 -1.40
CA SER A 466 1.42 14.31 -0.54
C SER A 466 0.87 15.69 -0.94
N ARG A 467 0.03 15.75 -1.95
CA ARG A 467 -0.48 17.01 -2.51
C ARG A 467 -1.60 17.60 -1.68
N PHE A 468 -1.60 18.93 -1.54
CA PHE A 468 -2.73 19.64 -0.96
C PHE A 468 -3.95 19.62 -1.88
N ALA A 469 -5.14 19.57 -1.29
CA ALA A 469 -6.38 19.73 -2.04
C ALA A 469 -6.45 21.12 -2.71
N GLY A 470 -7.06 21.19 -3.89
CA GLY A 470 -7.19 22.44 -4.63
C GLY A 470 -8.35 23.32 -4.15
N SER A 471 -9.28 22.78 -3.34
CA SER A 471 -10.47 23.48 -2.85
C SER A 471 -10.95 22.91 -1.53
N VAL A 472 -11.81 23.65 -0.84
CA VAL A 472 -12.51 23.23 0.40
C VAL A 472 -13.33 21.99 0.15
N SER A 473 -14.16 21.96 -0.91
CA SER A 473 -14.99 20.81 -1.26
C SER A 473 -14.13 19.55 -1.42
N ARG A 474 -13.04 19.65 -2.21
CA ARG A 474 -12.13 18.52 -2.40
C ARG A 474 -11.46 18.06 -1.10
N ARG A 475 -11.09 18.98 -0.20
CA ARG A 475 -10.51 18.62 1.09
C ARG A 475 -11.54 17.92 1.99
N GLU A 476 -12.77 18.39 2.00
CA GLU A 476 -13.86 17.77 2.76
C GLU A 476 -14.20 16.36 2.26
N ASP A 477 -14.17 16.13 0.93
CA ASP A 477 -14.32 14.81 0.34
C ASP A 477 -13.20 13.86 0.80
N LEU A 478 -11.95 14.33 0.77
CA LEU A 478 -10.81 13.54 1.23
C LEU A 478 -10.91 13.17 2.72
N LEU A 479 -11.47 14.03 3.58
CA LEU A 479 -11.69 13.72 4.99
C LEU A 479 -12.66 12.55 5.20
N ARG A 480 -13.56 12.31 4.24
CA ARG A 480 -14.57 11.25 4.29
C ARG A 480 -14.09 9.93 3.69
N TYR A 481 -12.92 9.93 3.05
CA TYR A 481 -12.42 8.79 2.27
C TYR A 481 -12.09 7.51 3.08
N THR A 482 -12.11 7.54 4.43
CA THR A 482 -11.70 6.42 5.28
C THR A 482 -12.84 5.61 5.90
N ASN A 483 -14.09 5.89 5.60
CA ASN A 483 -15.26 5.35 6.30
C ASN A 483 -15.36 5.70 7.80
N ARG A 484 -14.38 6.39 8.37
CA ARG A 484 -14.47 6.82 9.78
C ARG A 484 -15.68 7.71 10.04
N GLN A 485 -16.15 8.45 9.02
CA GLN A 485 -17.38 9.24 9.11
C GLN A 485 -18.64 8.42 9.46
N TYR A 486 -18.60 7.11 9.29
CA TYR A 486 -19.71 6.21 9.67
C TYR A 486 -19.56 5.65 11.08
N LEU A 487 -18.38 5.78 11.68
CA LEU A 487 -18.12 5.38 13.05
C LEU A 487 -18.42 6.53 14.01
N PRO A 488 -18.85 6.26 15.27
CA PRO A 488 -19.17 7.31 16.24
C PRO A 488 -18.03 8.32 16.43
N GLU A 489 -16.79 7.84 16.55
CA GLU A 489 -15.61 8.68 16.73
C GLU A 489 -15.30 9.55 15.52
N GLY A 490 -15.51 9.06 14.31
CA GLY A 490 -15.33 9.83 13.07
C GLY A 490 -16.41 10.89 12.88
N LYS A 491 -17.66 10.56 13.20
CA LYS A 491 -18.76 11.55 13.25
C LYS A 491 -18.45 12.64 14.26
N ALA A 492 -17.99 12.28 15.45
CA ALA A 492 -17.59 13.24 16.48
C ALA A 492 -16.44 14.13 15.99
N ALA A 493 -15.41 13.57 15.34
CA ALA A 493 -14.27 14.32 14.80
C ALA A 493 -14.67 15.28 13.67
N LEU A 494 -15.67 14.94 12.86
CA LEU A 494 -16.21 15.79 11.80
C LEU A 494 -17.16 16.88 12.32
N ALA A 495 -17.60 16.81 13.58
CA ALA A 495 -18.51 17.83 14.12
C ALA A 495 -17.85 19.21 14.11
N PRO A 496 -18.55 20.26 13.65
CA PRO A 496 -18.01 21.61 13.52
C PRO A 496 -18.04 22.34 14.87
N THR A 497 -17.18 21.92 15.80
CA THR A 497 -17.13 22.45 17.18
C THR A 497 -15.79 23.13 17.47
N ARG A 498 -15.76 24.07 18.41
CA ARG A 498 -14.52 24.69 18.91
C ARG A 498 -13.57 23.66 19.50
N GLU A 499 -14.11 22.63 20.13
CA GLU A 499 -13.31 21.54 20.68
C GLU A 499 -12.54 20.81 19.58
N ASN A 500 -13.17 20.50 18.46
CA ASN A 500 -12.50 19.85 17.32
C ASN A 500 -11.48 20.77 16.63
N VAL A 501 -11.71 22.09 16.59
CA VAL A 501 -10.68 23.04 16.18
C VAL A 501 -9.44 22.92 17.05
N ALA A 502 -9.63 22.92 18.39
CA ALA A 502 -8.53 22.78 19.34
C ALA A 502 -7.83 21.41 19.21
N ARG A 503 -8.58 20.32 19.03
CA ARG A 503 -8.03 18.97 18.86
C ARG A 503 -7.17 18.84 17.59
N VAL A 504 -7.61 19.38 16.47
CA VAL A 504 -6.82 19.39 15.22
C VAL A 504 -5.50 20.14 15.39
N VAL A 505 -5.57 21.32 16.01
CA VAL A 505 -4.35 22.12 16.25
C VAL A 505 -3.40 21.39 17.20
N ALA A 506 -3.90 20.84 18.31
CA ALA A 506 -3.09 20.10 19.27
C ALA A 506 -2.46 18.84 18.68
N GLU A 507 -3.17 18.10 17.83
CA GLU A 507 -2.63 16.93 17.10
C GLU A 507 -1.45 17.33 16.22
N LYS A 508 -1.57 18.44 15.48
CA LYS A 508 -0.50 18.93 14.61
C LYS A 508 0.68 19.46 15.42
N ASP A 509 0.44 20.14 16.55
CA ASP A 509 1.50 20.61 17.45
C ASP A 509 2.29 19.44 18.06
N ALA A 510 1.60 18.37 18.44
CA ALA A 510 2.25 17.13 18.90
C ALA A 510 3.07 16.48 17.79
N ALA A 511 2.57 16.44 16.56
CA ALA A 511 3.30 15.90 15.42
C ALA A 511 4.53 16.75 15.05
N LEU A 512 4.46 18.08 15.18
CA LEU A 512 5.62 18.96 15.03
C LEU A 512 6.69 18.68 16.09
N ALA A 513 6.31 18.52 17.34
CA ALA A 513 7.24 18.13 18.40
C ALA A 513 7.90 16.78 18.12
N GLN A 514 7.16 15.82 17.55
CA GLN A 514 7.73 14.53 17.13
C GLN A 514 8.75 14.71 16.02
N THR A 515 8.48 15.56 15.01
CA THR A 515 9.46 15.80 13.92
C THR A 515 10.69 16.55 14.41
N ASP A 516 10.55 17.46 15.37
CA ASP A 516 11.69 18.12 16.01
C ASP A 516 12.57 17.13 16.76
N GLU A 517 11.97 16.18 17.48
CA GLU A 517 12.69 15.10 18.15
C GLU A 517 13.35 14.14 17.14
N MET A 518 12.68 13.80 16.03
CA MET A 518 13.29 13.01 14.95
C MET A 518 14.55 13.71 14.42
N LEU A 519 14.49 14.99 14.11
CA LEU A 519 15.64 15.79 13.65
C LEU A 519 16.78 15.79 14.67
N ARG A 520 16.46 15.96 15.95
CA ARG A 520 17.44 15.92 17.03
C ARG A 520 18.14 14.55 17.10
N LEU A 521 17.38 13.46 17.13
CA LEU A 521 17.92 12.10 17.21
C LEU A 521 18.79 11.74 16.01
N VAL A 522 18.39 12.11 14.79
CA VAL A 522 19.20 11.85 13.58
C VAL A 522 20.46 12.71 13.58
N LYS A 523 20.42 13.98 14.00
CA LYS A 523 21.61 14.82 14.16
C LYS A 523 22.59 14.23 15.18
N ASP A 524 22.09 13.70 16.29
CA ASP A 524 22.91 13.05 17.32
C ASP A 524 23.50 11.70 16.84
N ALA A 525 22.87 11.04 15.87
CA ALA A 525 23.37 9.80 15.28
C ALA A 525 24.33 10.06 14.10
N ALA A 526 24.18 11.17 13.40
CA ALA A 526 24.89 11.50 12.15
C ALA A 526 26.41 11.29 12.17
N PRO A 527 27.16 11.61 13.25
CA PRO A 527 28.60 11.35 13.31
C PRO A 527 28.98 9.86 13.25
N GLN A 528 28.02 8.96 13.41
CA GLN A 528 28.21 7.50 13.44
C GLN A 528 27.52 6.81 12.24
N MET A 529 26.97 7.60 11.31
CA MET A 529 26.27 7.15 10.11
C MET A 529 27.13 7.42 8.86
N ASP A 530 26.74 6.79 7.77
CA ASP A 530 27.14 7.26 6.44
C ASP A 530 26.60 8.69 6.22
N ALA A 531 27.45 9.57 5.69
CA ALA A 531 27.11 10.99 5.55
C ALA A 531 25.92 11.23 4.61
N ALA A 532 25.81 10.43 3.53
CA ALA A 532 24.71 10.54 2.57
C ALA A 532 23.39 10.08 3.20
N GLN A 533 23.40 8.98 3.95
CA GLN A 533 22.24 8.50 4.70
C GLN A 533 21.75 9.53 5.73
N ALA A 534 22.67 10.13 6.48
CA ALA A 534 22.33 11.17 7.46
C ALA A 534 21.69 12.38 6.79
N GLN A 535 22.29 12.86 5.69
CA GLN A 535 21.79 13.98 4.92
C GLN A 535 20.39 13.69 4.35
N GLU A 536 20.19 12.53 3.77
CA GLU A 536 18.90 12.11 3.21
C GLU A 536 17.80 12.10 4.27
N LEU A 537 18.04 11.48 5.43
CA LEU A 537 17.07 11.46 6.51
C LEU A 537 16.71 12.86 7.00
N LEU A 538 17.70 13.73 7.17
CA LEU A 538 17.47 15.13 7.60
C LEU A 538 16.64 15.90 6.59
N LEU A 539 16.87 15.72 5.29
CA LEU A 539 16.07 16.33 4.23
C LEU A 539 14.62 15.84 4.26
N ARG A 540 14.41 14.53 4.34
CA ARG A 540 13.08 13.90 4.36
C ARG A 540 12.27 14.34 5.60
N ILE A 541 12.89 14.34 6.79
CA ILE A 541 12.24 14.80 8.02
C ILE A 541 11.98 16.30 7.98
N GLY A 542 12.93 17.09 7.47
CA GLY A 542 12.77 18.54 7.29
C GLY A 542 11.60 18.89 6.38
N TRP A 543 11.43 18.15 5.29
CA TRP A 543 10.28 18.31 4.40
C TRP A 543 8.95 17.98 5.14
N LEU A 544 8.89 16.84 5.85
CA LEU A 544 7.72 16.45 6.63
C LEU A 544 7.35 17.54 7.66
N ARG A 545 8.35 18.07 8.37
CA ARG A 545 8.15 19.14 9.35
C ARG A 545 7.53 20.39 8.72
N THR A 546 8.06 20.83 7.58
CA THR A 546 7.54 22.02 6.90
C THR A 546 6.13 21.80 6.35
N HIS A 547 5.86 20.59 5.82
CA HIS A 547 4.51 20.20 5.42
C HIS A 547 3.55 20.22 6.62
N LEU A 548 3.97 19.76 7.79
CA LEU A 548 3.19 19.79 9.03
C LEU A 548 2.85 21.22 9.46
N VAL A 549 3.78 22.16 9.35
CA VAL A 549 3.51 23.57 9.67
C VAL A 549 2.42 24.14 8.77
N VAL A 550 2.50 23.88 7.47
CA VAL A 550 1.49 24.32 6.50
C VAL A 550 0.16 23.61 6.70
N SER A 551 0.16 22.29 6.89
CA SER A 551 -1.08 21.53 7.10
C SER A 551 -1.75 21.86 8.44
N ARG A 552 -0.99 22.19 9.48
CA ARG A 552 -1.54 22.70 10.74
C ARG A 552 -2.36 23.97 10.52
N ALA A 553 -1.81 24.91 9.78
CA ALA A 553 -2.50 26.16 9.47
C ALA A 553 -3.73 25.92 8.57
N LEU A 554 -3.60 25.14 7.50
CA LEU A 554 -4.71 24.87 6.59
C LEU A 554 -5.83 24.06 7.23
N ASP A 555 -5.50 22.97 7.94
CA ASP A 555 -6.51 22.16 8.60
C ASP A 555 -7.14 22.92 9.79
N GLY A 556 -6.35 23.74 10.51
CA GLY A 556 -6.86 24.67 11.53
C GLY A 556 -7.88 25.65 10.95
N ALA A 557 -7.52 26.30 9.84
CA ALA A 557 -8.41 27.23 9.15
C ALA A 557 -9.67 26.55 8.61
N LEU A 558 -9.55 25.31 8.06
CA LEU A 558 -10.70 24.55 7.58
C LEU A 558 -11.68 24.20 8.71
N TRP A 559 -11.18 23.73 9.87
CA TRP A 559 -12.06 23.43 11.00
C TRP A 559 -12.71 24.69 11.58
N ARG A 560 -12.00 25.81 11.59
CA ARG A 560 -12.57 27.11 11.94
C ARG A 560 -13.65 27.56 10.95
N LEU A 561 -13.43 27.38 9.64
CA LEU A 561 -14.45 27.64 8.62
C LEU A 561 -15.70 26.78 8.84
N ARG A 562 -15.53 25.49 9.10
CA ARG A 562 -16.65 24.56 9.40
C ARG A 562 -17.42 25.02 10.64
N TYR A 563 -16.73 25.44 11.68
CA TYR A 563 -17.34 26.00 12.88
C TYR A 563 -18.11 27.30 12.57
N LEU A 564 -17.50 28.23 11.83
CA LEU A 564 -18.17 29.48 11.43
C LEU A 564 -19.44 29.22 10.60
N ARG A 565 -19.40 28.27 9.67
CA ARG A 565 -20.56 27.89 8.87
C ARG A 565 -21.70 27.35 9.76
N ALA A 566 -21.38 26.56 10.76
CA ALA A 566 -22.37 26.01 11.70
C ALA A 566 -22.98 27.10 12.59
N GLU A 567 -22.16 28.00 13.15
CA GLU A 567 -22.63 29.15 13.94
C GLU A 567 -23.46 30.10 13.08
N GLY A 568 -23.04 30.33 11.82
CA GLY A 568 -23.79 31.14 10.87
C GLY A 568 -25.19 30.57 10.57
N GLN A 569 -25.34 29.25 10.48
CA GLN A 569 -26.68 28.61 10.34
C GLN A 569 -27.56 28.86 11.56
N LEU A 570 -26.97 29.13 12.73
CA LEU A 570 -27.66 29.50 13.97
C LEU A 570 -27.85 31.01 14.13
N GLY A 571 -27.49 31.82 13.10
CA GLY A 571 -27.55 33.27 13.16
C GLY A 571 -26.50 33.92 14.04
N ARG A 572 -25.36 33.24 14.30
CA ARG A 572 -24.26 33.73 15.14
C ARG A 572 -23.02 34.00 14.31
N THR A 573 -22.22 34.98 14.72
CA THR A 573 -20.91 35.28 14.15
C THR A 573 -19.82 35.20 15.22
N ASP A 574 -18.61 34.88 14.81
CA ASP A 574 -17.43 34.80 15.69
C ASP A 574 -16.24 35.46 15.00
N GLU A 575 -16.13 36.79 15.15
CA GLU A 575 -15.05 37.58 14.56
C GLU A 575 -13.65 37.14 15.05
N LYS A 576 -13.55 36.65 16.29
CA LYS A 576 -12.29 36.14 16.82
C LYS A 576 -11.81 34.94 16.02
N VAL A 577 -12.71 34.01 15.67
CA VAL A 577 -12.38 32.84 14.85
C VAL A 577 -11.95 33.24 13.45
N PHE A 578 -12.56 34.28 12.87
CA PHE A 578 -12.13 34.80 11.59
C PHE A 578 -10.69 35.35 11.66
N GLY A 579 -10.35 36.16 12.67
CA GLY A 579 -8.99 36.62 12.89
C GLY A 579 -7.98 35.49 13.16
N GLU A 580 -8.44 34.33 13.68
CA GLU A 580 -7.61 33.14 13.81
C GLU A 580 -7.32 32.49 12.44
N ILE A 581 -8.29 32.46 11.53
CA ILE A 581 -8.12 31.99 10.15
C ILE A 581 -7.10 32.86 9.41
N GLU A 582 -7.15 34.18 9.57
CA GLU A 582 -6.20 35.10 8.93
C GLU A 582 -4.76 34.85 9.41
N ARG A 583 -4.55 34.63 10.71
CA ARG A 583 -3.22 34.24 11.24
C ARG A 583 -2.72 32.91 10.69
N ASP A 584 -3.60 31.94 10.50
CA ASP A 584 -3.23 30.68 9.84
C ASP A 584 -2.76 30.95 8.39
N PHE A 585 -3.43 31.85 7.65
CA PHE A 585 -3.04 32.21 6.30
C PHE A 585 -1.69 32.93 6.22
N GLU A 586 -1.39 33.78 7.18
CA GLU A 586 -0.05 34.38 7.29
C GLU A 586 1.03 33.29 7.42
N THR A 587 0.76 32.26 8.22
CA THR A 587 1.65 31.10 8.35
C THR A 587 1.81 30.36 7.02
N VAL A 588 0.71 30.10 6.30
CA VAL A 588 0.76 29.43 4.98
C VAL A 588 1.59 30.26 3.98
N ARG A 589 1.37 31.58 3.91
CA ARG A 589 2.12 32.46 3.00
C ARG A 589 3.61 32.48 3.32
N ARG A 590 3.97 32.55 4.60
CA ARG A 590 5.36 32.56 5.06
C ARG A 590 6.09 31.24 4.79
N GLU A 591 5.43 30.10 5.02
CA GLU A 591 6.07 28.79 4.97
C GLU A 591 5.99 28.11 3.60
N SER A 592 5.07 28.53 2.73
CA SER A 592 4.96 27.95 1.37
C SER A 592 6.27 28.02 0.57
N PRO A 593 7.04 29.10 0.56
CA PRO A 593 8.34 29.15 -0.12
C PRO A 593 9.33 28.11 0.44
N ASN A 594 9.36 27.92 1.77
CA ASN A 594 10.21 26.92 2.41
C ASN A 594 9.83 25.50 1.99
N LEU A 595 8.53 25.23 1.91
CA LEU A 595 8.03 23.94 1.46
C LEU A 595 8.44 23.64 0.01
N PHE A 596 8.34 24.62 -0.89
CA PHE A 596 8.79 24.47 -2.28
C PHE A 596 10.31 24.33 -2.39
N LYS A 597 11.07 25.02 -1.54
CA LYS A 597 12.52 24.85 -1.48
C LYS A 597 12.89 23.44 -1.06
N HIS A 598 12.30 22.92 0.02
CA HIS A 598 12.53 21.55 0.47
C HIS A 598 12.14 20.51 -0.59
N ASP A 599 11.06 20.75 -1.33
CA ASP A 599 10.66 19.90 -2.45
C ASP A 599 11.72 19.90 -3.57
N ALA A 600 12.26 21.05 -3.91
CA ALA A 600 13.33 21.21 -4.90
C ALA A 600 14.64 20.56 -4.42
N ASP A 601 15.01 20.75 -3.15
CA ASP A 601 16.20 20.15 -2.56
C ASP A 601 16.10 18.61 -2.55
N LEU A 602 14.94 18.06 -2.21
CA LEU A 602 14.71 16.61 -2.23
C LEU A 602 14.78 16.03 -3.66
N LYS A 603 14.23 16.74 -4.65
CA LYS A 603 14.32 16.35 -6.06
C LYS A 603 15.75 16.40 -6.59
N SER A 604 16.50 17.44 -6.27
CA SER A 604 17.87 17.67 -6.73
C SER A 604 18.88 16.73 -6.07
N SER A 605 18.55 16.17 -4.89
CA SER A 605 19.43 15.25 -4.17
C SER A 605 19.63 13.89 -4.87
N GLY A 606 18.75 13.56 -5.83
CA GLY A 606 18.75 12.25 -6.50
C GLY A 606 18.18 11.10 -5.68
N TYR A 607 17.84 11.32 -4.41
CA TYR A 607 17.28 10.28 -3.52
C TYR A 607 15.91 9.77 -3.98
N CYS A 608 15.17 10.63 -4.68
CA CYS A 608 13.84 10.27 -5.20
C CYS A 608 13.86 9.52 -6.54
N GLY A 609 15.02 9.13 -7.06
CA GLY A 609 15.16 8.59 -8.40
C GLY A 609 14.77 9.62 -9.48
N ALA A 610 14.55 9.17 -10.70
CA ALA A 610 14.03 10.03 -11.76
C ALA A 610 12.51 10.23 -11.57
N VAL A 611 12.13 11.07 -10.62
CA VAL A 611 10.76 11.62 -10.59
C VAL A 611 10.62 12.44 -11.86
N GLY A 612 9.81 11.98 -12.81
CA GLY A 612 9.62 12.68 -14.08
C GLY A 612 9.13 14.10 -13.83
N ASP A 613 9.50 15.04 -14.70
CA ASP A 613 9.15 16.48 -14.60
C ASP A 613 7.65 16.76 -14.42
N ARG A 614 6.78 15.77 -14.66
CA ARG A 614 5.34 15.84 -14.49
C ARG A 614 4.85 15.52 -13.08
N GLU A 615 5.70 14.94 -12.24
CA GLU A 615 5.33 14.52 -10.89
C GLU A 615 5.74 15.58 -9.88
N ILE A 616 4.87 16.54 -9.69
CA ILE A 616 5.01 17.56 -8.65
C ILE A 616 4.73 16.85 -7.31
N LEU A 617 5.74 16.75 -6.45
CA LEU A 617 5.58 16.21 -5.09
C LEU A 617 4.55 17.02 -4.29
N LEU A 618 4.30 18.27 -4.69
CA LEU A 618 3.36 19.15 -4.05
C LEU A 618 2.44 19.84 -5.07
N ARG A 619 1.14 19.85 -4.78
CA ARG A 619 0.29 20.94 -5.24
C ARG A 619 0.45 22.11 -4.26
N SER A 620 0.47 23.33 -4.80
CA SER A 620 0.52 24.53 -3.97
C SER A 620 -0.59 24.51 -2.90
N PRO A 621 -0.30 24.86 -1.65
CA PRO A 621 -1.33 25.04 -0.61
C PRO A 621 -2.20 26.30 -0.83
N LEU A 622 -1.73 27.24 -1.67
CA LEU A 622 -2.38 28.54 -1.86
C LEU A 622 -3.79 28.49 -2.47
N PRO A 623 -4.13 27.58 -3.41
CA PRO A 623 -5.50 27.46 -3.89
C PRO A 623 -6.49 27.09 -2.78
N LEU A 624 -6.16 26.12 -1.94
CA LEU A 624 -7.00 25.73 -0.81
C LEU A 624 -7.15 26.90 0.19
N MET A 625 -6.04 27.58 0.50
CA MET A 625 -6.05 28.77 1.37
C MET A 625 -7.03 29.82 0.85
N ARG A 626 -6.92 30.20 -0.43
CA ARG A 626 -7.80 31.22 -1.06
C ARG A 626 -9.25 30.79 -1.06
N ASP A 627 -9.53 29.51 -1.25
CA ASP A 627 -10.91 29.02 -1.24
C ASP A 627 -11.49 29.05 0.19
N ILE A 628 -10.72 28.67 1.21
CA ILE A 628 -11.11 28.81 2.62
C ILE A 628 -11.36 30.30 2.95
N GLU A 629 -10.50 31.21 2.50
CA GLU A 629 -10.65 32.66 2.73
C GLU A 629 -11.94 33.19 2.11
N SER A 630 -12.18 32.84 0.83
CA SER A 630 -13.40 33.24 0.11
C SER A 630 -14.67 32.77 0.83
N GLU A 631 -14.70 31.51 1.24
CA GLU A 631 -15.83 30.93 1.94
C GLU A 631 -16.05 31.53 3.33
N ALA A 632 -14.97 31.80 4.08
CA ALA A 632 -15.06 32.45 5.39
C ALA A 632 -15.59 33.86 5.29
N ARG A 633 -15.15 34.66 4.29
CA ARG A 633 -15.70 36.01 4.02
C ARG A 633 -17.18 35.98 3.71
N LYS A 634 -17.66 35.07 2.86
CA LYS A 634 -19.08 34.91 2.56
C LYS A 634 -19.91 34.64 3.82
N VAL A 635 -19.41 33.85 4.75
CA VAL A 635 -20.09 33.60 6.02
C VAL A 635 -20.18 34.90 6.84
N VAL A 636 -19.09 35.63 7.00
CA VAL A 636 -19.06 36.88 7.78
C VAL A 636 -19.95 37.95 7.14
N GLU A 637 -19.83 38.20 5.83
CA GLU A 637 -20.62 39.19 5.10
C GLU A 637 -22.14 38.95 5.19
N ARG A 638 -22.55 37.68 5.12
CA ARG A 638 -23.96 37.30 5.25
C ARG A 638 -24.56 37.70 6.59
N PHE A 639 -23.76 37.74 7.65
CA PHE A 639 -24.21 37.98 9.03
C PHE A 639 -23.80 39.36 9.57
N ALA A 640 -22.88 40.08 8.90
CA ALA A 640 -22.49 41.44 9.32
C ALA A 640 -23.57 42.50 9.05
N GLY A 641 -24.63 42.18 8.24
CA GLY A 641 -25.71 43.12 7.88
C GLY A 641 -25.19 44.39 7.14
N PRO A 642 -26.07 45.20 6.59
CA PRO A 642 -25.67 46.44 5.86
C PRO A 642 -25.01 47.52 6.73
N ALA A 643 -25.01 47.38 8.05
CA ALA A 643 -24.34 48.29 8.96
C ALA A 643 -22.81 48.01 9.18
N GLY A 644 -22.37 46.78 8.99
CA GLY A 644 -20.97 46.37 9.17
C GLY A 644 -20.02 46.77 8.02
N ALA A 645 -20.57 47.07 6.85
CA ALA A 645 -19.77 47.39 5.66
C ALA A 645 -19.06 48.74 5.67
N LYS A 646 -19.24 49.58 6.69
CA LYS A 646 -18.68 50.95 6.72
C LYS A 646 -17.30 51.09 7.39
N ASN A 647 -16.78 50.10 8.10
CA ASN A 647 -15.54 50.25 8.88
C ASN A 647 -14.39 49.29 8.54
N GLY A 648 -14.42 48.61 7.40
CA GLY A 648 -13.35 47.71 6.99
C GLY A 648 -12.70 48.14 5.67
N LYS A 649 -11.93 49.21 5.63
CA LYS A 649 -10.91 49.39 4.58
C LYS A 649 -9.81 48.36 4.85
N ILE A 650 -9.91 47.19 4.23
CA ILE A 650 -8.78 46.27 4.09
C ILE A 650 -8.03 46.73 2.82
N SER A 651 -6.84 47.28 3.00
CA SER A 651 -5.91 47.58 1.90
C SER A 651 -5.49 46.27 1.21
N PRO A 652 -5.28 46.28 -0.11
CA PRO A 652 -5.00 45.11 -0.94
C PRO A 652 -3.69 44.39 -0.58
#